data_2d9e8cd2c1a853b0aaf4adb8393d5fce
#
_entry.id   2d9e8cd2c1a853b0aaf4adb8393d5fce
#
_cell.length_a   1.000
_cell.length_b   1.000
_cell.length_c   1.000
_cell.angle_alpha   90.00
_cell.angle_beta   90.00
_cell.angle_gamma   90.00
#
_symmetry.space_group_name_H-M   'P 1'
#
loop_
_entity.id
_entity.type
_entity.pdbx_description
1 polymer ?
#
loop_
_entity_poly.entity_id
_entity_poly.type
_entity_poly.pdbx_seq_one_letter_code
_entity_poly.pdbx_strand_id
1 'polypeptide(L)'
;MTQLHPLEPLSAAEVESAVTLLRTLPELTPATRVISVMLKEPPKDLVYGWPAVGTPDREAEAVLLDTARNACFHVNANLTTGAVAPLWYAPPGSQPTMSVDEQVECERAVLASDEFRAALKRHYGIEDTSLVMVDIWSAGNYGAEEDRTRRLARPLCFLRSDGTDNGYARPIEGIRPVVDLNIMQVIRVEEYGVWPLPPKSGNYSAERVPNQRHDVKPLAITQPEGPSFTLEGNRMSWQNWKFVIGFNAREGLTLHHIRYRDQGRDRSILYRASLTEMVVPYGDPSPQQARKNAFDVGEYGMGMCANSLSLGCDCVGHVVYLDAHLCDSRGGPLTIGNAICIHEEDFGILWKHTDRRLPDTPEVRRSRRLVVSSISTVENYEYGFFWYFYQDGNIEFEIKLTGILSLGALQHGETSPYGALIAPQLYAPNHQHFFNVRLDFDLDGAANTVQRIDLEADPVDEHNPFENAFQARATTLATEKEARGHLKLETARTWRIINTSVNNAVGEPVGYKFLPGGNSFPLASPNAWWRKRAPFVNHHVWVTPYRADERYAAGDYPNQSSGGDGLAKWTEADRPVADTDIVFWYTFGHTHIPRPEDYPVMPATYIGFLLKPYGFFEMNPANDLPPSASKSCCDKQVRDADGAASL
;
A
#
# COMPACT_ATOMS: atom_id res chain seq x y z
N MET A 1 3.22 -29.25 18.65
CA MET A 1 3.21 -27.82 18.31
C MET A 1 3.66 -27.73 16.87
N THR A 2 2.89 -27.10 15.99
CA THR A 2 3.30 -26.83 14.61
C THR A 2 4.50 -25.87 14.65
N GLN A 3 5.57 -26.19 13.93
CA GLN A 3 6.79 -25.39 13.88
C GLN A 3 6.49 -24.07 13.16
N LEU A 4 6.85 -22.94 13.77
CA LEU A 4 6.65 -21.59 13.22
C LEU A 4 7.43 -21.42 11.90
N HIS A 5 6.79 -20.86 10.87
CA HIS A 5 7.48 -20.59 9.62
C HIS A 5 8.45 -19.40 9.79
N PRO A 6 9.67 -19.45 9.24
CA PRO A 6 10.68 -18.39 9.45
C PRO A 6 10.24 -16.98 9.05
N LEU A 7 9.30 -16.85 8.11
CA LEU A 7 8.79 -15.57 7.60
C LEU A 7 7.46 -15.13 8.26
N GLU A 8 6.95 -15.86 9.26
CA GLU A 8 5.79 -15.36 10.03
C GLU A 8 6.20 -14.10 10.82
N PRO A 9 5.34 -13.08 10.93
CA PRO A 9 5.68 -11.84 11.66
C PRO A 9 6.01 -12.11 13.12
N LEU A 10 6.62 -11.14 13.80
CA LEU A 10 6.89 -11.24 15.23
C LEU A 10 5.57 -11.29 16.01
N SER A 11 5.48 -12.18 16.98
CA SER A 11 4.41 -12.19 17.98
C SER A 11 4.60 -11.05 19.00
N ALA A 12 3.55 -10.71 19.75
CA ALA A 12 3.63 -9.72 20.82
C ALA A 12 4.75 -10.03 21.83
N ALA A 13 4.89 -11.31 22.20
CA ALA A 13 5.95 -11.76 23.12
C ALA A 13 7.35 -11.60 22.54
N GLU A 14 7.52 -11.82 21.22
CA GLU A 14 8.80 -11.61 20.53
C GLU A 14 9.15 -10.13 20.44
N VAL A 15 8.16 -9.25 20.17
CA VAL A 15 8.35 -7.78 20.20
C VAL A 15 8.79 -7.33 21.60
N GLU A 16 8.12 -7.79 22.64
CA GLU A 16 8.48 -7.46 24.04
C GLU A 16 9.89 -7.97 24.40
N SER A 17 10.22 -9.19 23.97
CA SER A 17 11.55 -9.77 24.16
C SER A 17 12.63 -8.97 23.43
N ALA A 18 12.38 -8.57 22.18
CA ALA A 18 13.28 -7.72 21.40
C ALA A 18 13.55 -6.40 22.12
N VAL A 19 12.51 -5.69 22.55
CA VAL A 19 12.64 -4.42 23.27
C VAL A 19 13.40 -4.59 24.59
N THR A 20 13.15 -5.70 25.30
CA THR A 20 13.89 -6.01 26.53
C THR A 20 15.38 -6.18 26.28
N LEU A 21 15.75 -6.88 25.20
CA LEU A 21 17.14 -7.02 24.79
C LEU A 21 17.76 -5.67 24.40
N LEU A 22 17.04 -4.88 23.60
CA LEU A 22 17.49 -3.54 23.19
C LEU A 22 17.78 -2.63 24.40
N ARG A 23 16.98 -2.68 25.46
CA ARG A 23 17.17 -1.88 26.68
C ARG A 23 18.46 -2.21 27.44
N THR A 24 19.14 -3.28 27.09
CA THR A 24 20.46 -3.59 27.66
C THR A 24 21.60 -2.77 27.03
N LEU A 25 21.34 -2.09 25.91
CA LEU A 25 22.33 -1.28 25.21
C LEU A 25 22.60 0.03 25.97
N PRO A 26 23.86 0.36 26.24
CA PRO A 26 24.23 1.60 26.95
C PRO A 26 23.92 2.88 26.15
N GLU A 27 23.75 2.76 24.83
CA GLU A 27 23.41 3.86 23.94
C GLU A 27 21.95 4.31 24.07
N LEU A 28 21.08 3.46 24.58
CA LEU A 28 19.66 3.82 24.81
C LEU A 28 19.54 4.71 26.05
N THR A 29 18.97 5.86 25.85
CA THR A 29 18.73 6.87 26.89
C THR A 29 17.22 7.13 27.02
N PRO A 30 16.76 7.87 28.03
CA PRO A 30 15.36 8.33 28.10
C PRO A 30 14.91 9.17 26.90
N ALA A 31 15.85 9.72 26.12
CA ALA A 31 15.58 10.45 24.88
C ALA A 31 15.49 9.53 23.65
N THR A 32 15.68 8.22 23.80
CA THR A 32 15.60 7.29 22.68
C THR A 32 14.15 6.85 22.46
N ARG A 33 13.65 7.04 21.22
CA ARG A 33 12.38 6.47 20.75
C ARG A 33 12.62 5.19 19.96
N VAL A 34 11.75 4.22 20.14
CA VAL A 34 11.67 3.02 19.31
C VAL A 34 10.74 3.34 18.14
N ILE A 35 11.29 3.40 16.94
CA ILE A 35 10.50 3.73 15.74
C ILE A 35 9.79 2.49 15.20
N SER A 36 10.50 1.37 15.13
CA SER A 36 9.93 0.09 14.74
C SER A 36 10.74 -1.08 15.29
N VAL A 37 10.05 -2.20 15.52
CA VAL A 37 10.63 -3.52 15.76
C VAL A 37 9.91 -4.47 14.81
N MET A 38 10.66 -5.10 13.90
CA MET A 38 10.12 -5.96 12.85
C MET A 38 10.89 -7.26 12.78
N LEU A 39 10.31 -8.28 12.14
CA LEU A 39 11.07 -9.48 11.80
C LEU A 39 12.24 -9.09 10.89
N LYS A 40 13.44 -9.45 11.28
CA LYS A 40 14.56 -9.53 10.35
C LYS A 40 14.41 -10.81 9.54
N GLU A 41 13.99 -10.68 8.30
CA GLU A 41 13.78 -11.84 7.43
C GLU A 41 15.11 -12.63 7.28
N PRO A 42 15.09 -13.95 7.49
CA PRO A 42 16.30 -14.76 7.32
C PRO A 42 16.70 -14.85 5.84
N PRO A 43 17.96 -15.17 5.52
CA PRO A 43 18.41 -15.42 4.15
C PRO A 43 17.55 -16.44 3.41
N LYS A 44 17.32 -16.22 2.10
CA LYS A 44 16.43 -17.07 1.27
C LYS A 44 16.79 -18.55 1.31
N ASP A 45 18.07 -18.89 1.30
CA ASP A 45 18.57 -20.28 1.34
C ASP A 45 18.12 -21.02 2.60
N LEU A 46 18.10 -20.34 3.75
CA LEU A 46 17.61 -20.91 5.00
C LEU A 46 16.08 -21.09 4.97
N VAL A 47 15.36 -20.19 4.33
CA VAL A 47 13.90 -20.29 4.16
C VAL A 47 13.54 -21.44 3.22
N TYR A 48 14.24 -21.57 2.10
CA TYR A 48 14.02 -22.69 1.15
C TYR A 48 14.35 -24.05 1.76
N GLY A 49 15.34 -24.09 2.63
CA GLY A 49 15.72 -25.32 3.32
C GLY A 49 14.78 -25.73 4.46
N TRP A 50 13.96 -24.82 4.94
CA TRP A 50 13.03 -25.09 6.05
C TRP A 50 11.89 -26.03 5.64
N PRO A 51 11.44 -26.98 6.49
CA PRO A 51 12.00 -27.34 7.81
C PRO A 51 13.12 -28.40 7.74
N ALA A 52 13.50 -28.86 6.56
CA ALA A 52 14.39 -30.03 6.39
C ALA A 52 15.82 -29.78 6.91
N VAL A 53 16.35 -28.56 6.77
CA VAL A 53 17.71 -28.18 7.24
C VAL A 53 17.70 -27.52 8.63
N GLY A 54 16.53 -27.45 9.28
CA GLY A 54 16.35 -26.84 10.60
C GLY A 54 15.60 -25.52 10.53
N THR A 55 15.43 -24.88 11.69
CA THR A 55 14.80 -23.55 11.81
C THR A 55 15.89 -22.51 11.98
N PRO A 56 15.95 -21.47 11.13
CA PRO A 56 16.89 -20.37 11.34
C PRO A 56 16.60 -19.64 12.65
N ASP A 57 17.63 -19.00 13.19
CA ASP A 57 17.48 -18.13 14.34
C ASP A 57 16.39 -17.08 14.08
N ARG A 58 15.63 -16.80 15.11
CA ARG A 58 14.58 -15.78 15.08
C ARG A 58 15.21 -14.45 15.46
N GLU A 59 15.20 -13.48 14.55
CA GLU A 59 15.84 -12.17 14.76
C GLU A 59 14.83 -11.04 14.57
N ALA A 60 15.00 -9.98 15.38
CA ALA A 60 14.29 -8.72 15.22
C ALA A 60 15.24 -7.63 14.74
N GLU A 61 14.78 -6.80 13.79
CA GLU A 61 15.42 -5.57 13.35
C GLU A 61 14.68 -4.39 13.98
N ALA A 62 15.40 -3.49 14.63
CA ALA A 62 14.86 -2.30 15.25
C ALA A 62 15.45 -1.03 14.64
N VAL A 63 14.59 -0.02 14.43
CA VAL A 63 14.97 1.35 14.09
C VAL A 63 14.72 2.23 15.32
N LEU A 64 15.72 2.97 15.72
CA LEU A 64 15.74 3.78 16.95
C LEU A 64 16.11 5.23 16.61
N LEU A 65 15.55 6.19 17.35
CA LEU A 65 15.85 7.61 17.23
C LEU A 65 16.28 8.18 18.58
N ASP A 66 17.50 8.70 18.66
CA ASP A 66 17.93 9.53 19.79
C ASP A 66 17.53 10.98 19.49
N THR A 67 16.48 11.46 20.18
CA THR A 67 15.94 12.81 19.97
C THR A 67 16.89 13.90 20.49
N ALA A 68 17.73 13.61 21.48
CA ALA A 68 18.70 14.57 22.02
C ALA A 68 19.86 14.85 21.05
N ARG A 69 20.26 13.84 20.24
CA ARG A 69 21.33 13.95 19.24
C ARG A 69 20.80 14.11 17.82
N ASN A 70 19.49 14.01 17.61
CA ASN A 70 18.85 13.89 16.29
C ASN A 70 19.55 12.83 15.42
N ALA A 71 19.74 11.64 15.99
CA ALA A 71 20.47 10.55 15.35
C ALA A 71 19.61 9.28 15.29
N CYS A 72 19.49 8.72 14.08
CA CYS A 72 18.80 7.47 13.83
C CYS A 72 19.82 6.33 13.77
N PHE A 73 19.48 5.17 14.31
CA PHE A 73 20.33 3.98 14.28
C PHE A 73 19.52 2.69 14.25
N HIS A 74 20.15 1.64 13.78
CA HIS A 74 19.61 0.31 13.67
C HIS A 74 20.31 -0.67 14.61
N VAL A 75 19.56 -1.66 15.04
CA VAL A 75 20.04 -2.76 15.87
C VAL A 75 19.30 -4.04 15.50
N ASN A 76 20.03 -5.15 15.46
CA ASN A 76 19.44 -6.48 15.35
C ASN A 76 19.53 -7.21 16.70
N ALA A 77 18.41 -7.76 17.15
CA ALA A 77 18.31 -8.59 18.34
C ALA A 77 18.01 -10.04 17.93
N ASN A 78 18.86 -10.98 18.30
CA ASN A 78 18.64 -12.41 18.09
C ASN A 78 17.79 -12.95 19.25
N LEU A 79 16.54 -13.27 18.98
CA LEU A 79 15.57 -13.74 19.97
C LEU A 79 15.80 -15.19 20.37
N THR A 80 16.51 -15.98 19.55
CA THR A 80 16.85 -17.38 19.84
C THR A 80 17.99 -17.48 20.84
N THR A 81 19.02 -16.63 20.68
CA THR A 81 20.23 -16.67 21.52
C THR A 81 20.25 -15.61 22.61
N GLY A 82 19.40 -14.58 22.52
CA GLY A 82 19.42 -13.42 23.41
C GLY A 82 20.57 -12.43 23.11
N ALA A 83 21.27 -12.57 22.00
CA ALA A 83 22.36 -11.70 21.62
C ALA A 83 21.85 -10.44 20.91
N VAL A 84 22.51 -9.29 21.16
CA VAL A 84 22.25 -8.03 20.46
C VAL A 84 23.48 -7.71 19.61
N ALA A 85 23.26 -7.45 18.32
CA ALA A 85 24.33 -7.08 17.40
C ALA A 85 24.80 -5.63 17.67
N PRO A 86 26.05 -5.28 17.28
CA PRO A 86 26.48 -3.89 17.31
C PRO A 86 25.52 -3.00 16.52
N LEU A 87 25.19 -1.85 17.11
CA LEU A 87 24.35 -0.86 16.43
C LEU A 87 25.13 -0.18 15.28
N TRP A 88 24.38 0.30 14.27
CA TRP A 88 24.95 1.16 13.23
C TRP A 88 24.08 2.38 13.03
N TYR A 89 24.73 3.52 12.83
CA TYR A 89 24.04 4.80 12.63
C TYR A 89 23.64 4.95 11.16
N ALA A 90 22.43 5.45 10.95
CA ALA A 90 22.01 5.97 9.65
C ALA A 90 22.86 7.19 9.27
N PRO A 91 22.95 7.55 7.98
CA PRO A 91 23.63 8.77 7.57
C PRO A 91 23.16 10.00 8.34
N PRO A 92 24.04 10.97 8.69
CA PRO A 92 23.65 12.16 9.41
C PRO A 92 22.51 12.91 8.71
N GLY A 93 21.51 13.33 9.48
CA GLY A 93 20.32 14.02 8.97
C GLY A 93 19.18 13.08 8.51
N SER A 94 19.38 11.76 8.55
CA SER A 94 18.30 10.79 8.29
C SER A 94 17.19 10.94 9.32
N GLN A 95 15.96 11.06 8.84
CA GLN A 95 14.77 11.12 9.68
C GLN A 95 13.93 9.85 9.48
N PRO A 96 13.72 9.06 10.54
CA PRO A 96 12.86 7.88 10.44
C PRO A 96 11.38 8.27 10.41
N THR A 97 10.51 7.26 10.23
CA THR A 97 9.06 7.37 10.31
C THR A 97 8.61 8.11 11.59
N MET A 98 7.58 8.93 11.48
CA MET A 98 6.94 9.57 12.64
C MET A 98 6.04 8.55 13.36
N SER A 99 6.20 8.45 14.67
CA SER A 99 5.38 7.54 15.47
C SER A 99 4.00 8.13 15.78
N VAL A 100 3.04 7.27 16.12
CA VAL A 100 1.70 7.71 16.55
C VAL A 100 1.78 8.57 17.82
N ASP A 101 2.71 8.27 18.72
CA ASP A 101 2.93 9.09 19.91
C ASP A 101 3.41 10.50 19.56
N GLU A 102 4.30 10.64 18.56
CA GLU A 102 4.75 11.95 18.08
C GLU A 102 3.61 12.77 17.49
N GLN A 103 2.64 12.13 16.81
CA GLN A 103 1.46 12.80 16.28
C GLN A 103 0.63 13.43 17.41
N VAL A 104 0.29 12.64 18.43
CA VAL A 104 -0.48 13.09 19.59
C VAL A 104 0.28 14.16 20.40
N GLU A 105 1.58 13.97 20.60
CA GLU A 105 2.42 14.93 21.32
C GLU A 105 2.55 16.26 20.53
N CYS A 106 2.64 16.18 19.20
CA CYS A 106 2.69 17.36 18.33
C CYS A 106 1.40 18.18 18.39
N GLU A 107 0.22 17.54 18.30
CA GLU A 107 -1.06 18.23 18.48
C GLU A 107 -1.12 18.97 19.83
N ARG A 108 -0.75 18.29 20.92
CA ARG A 108 -0.72 18.90 22.25
C ARG A 108 0.23 20.09 22.32
N ALA A 109 1.42 19.98 21.72
CA ALA A 109 2.41 21.06 21.70
C ALA A 109 1.90 22.28 20.93
N VAL A 110 1.22 22.09 19.80
CA VAL A 110 0.62 23.17 19.02
C VAL A 110 -0.50 23.85 19.80
N LEU A 111 -1.44 23.09 20.37
CA LEU A 111 -2.56 23.62 21.15
C LEU A 111 -2.11 24.32 22.43
N ALA A 112 -0.95 23.97 23.00
CA ALA A 112 -0.36 24.62 24.17
C ALA A 112 0.46 25.88 23.83
N SER A 113 0.81 26.12 22.56
CA SER A 113 1.66 27.24 22.14
C SER A 113 0.96 28.59 22.28
N ASP A 114 1.55 29.50 23.05
CA ASP A 114 1.03 30.87 23.20
C ASP A 114 1.05 31.65 21.88
N GLU A 115 2.09 31.45 21.04
CA GLU A 115 2.19 32.08 19.73
C GLU A 115 1.07 31.62 18.80
N PHE A 116 0.77 30.31 18.77
CA PHE A 116 -0.32 29.74 17.98
C PHE A 116 -1.70 30.24 18.46
N ARG A 117 -1.93 30.25 19.77
CA ARG A 117 -3.17 30.78 20.36
C ARG A 117 -3.35 32.28 20.07
N ALA A 118 -2.27 33.06 20.15
CA ALA A 118 -2.31 34.48 19.81
C ALA A 118 -2.66 34.70 18.34
N ALA A 119 -2.11 33.88 17.42
CA ALA A 119 -2.45 33.92 16.00
C ALA A 119 -3.92 33.53 15.76
N LEU A 120 -4.42 32.46 16.39
CA LEU A 120 -5.83 32.06 16.29
C LEU A 120 -6.79 33.16 16.77
N LYS A 121 -6.49 33.78 17.90
CA LYS A 121 -7.29 34.91 18.43
C LYS A 121 -7.26 36.09 17.48
N ARG A 122 -6.07 36.47 16.97
CA ARG A 122 -5.90 37.63 16.08
C ARG A 122 -6.62 37.47 14.75
N HIS A 123 -6.53 36.28 14.13
CA HIS A 123 -7.03 36.06 12.77
C HIS A 123 -8.47 35.56 12.75
N TYR A 124 -8.90 34.75 13.73
CA TYR A 124 -10.19 34.05 13.73
C TYR A 124 -11.05 34.36 14.94
N GLY A 125 -10.55 35.11 15.93
CA GLY A 125 -11.27 35.36 17.18
C GLY A 125 -11.44 34.11 18.05
N ILE A 126 -10.67 33.04 17.79
CA ILE A 126 -10.75 31.78 18.53
C ILE A 126 -9.90 31.92 19.79
N GLU A 127 -10.54 31.82 20.96
CA GLU A 127 -9.87 31.82 22.27
C GLU A 127 -9.85 30.42 22.89
N ASP A 128 -10.92 29.62 22.67
CA ASP A 128 -11.01 28.24 23.13
C ASP A 128 -10.52 27.29 22.02
N THR A 129 -9.43 26.58 22.30
CA THR A 129 -8.81 25.64 21.36
C THR A 129 -9.35 24.21 21.49
N SER A 130 -10.35 23.95 22.35
CA SER A 130 -10.89 22.59 22.57
C SER A 130 -11.51 21.94 21.32
N LEU A 131 -11.93 22.76 20.34
CA LEU A 131 -12.47 22.32 19.06
C LEU A 131 -11.46 22.44 17.89
N VAL A 132 -10.25 22.88 18.18
CA VAL A 132 -9.18 22.91 17.17
C VAL A 132 -8.58 21.52 17.02
N MET A 133 -8.54 21.01 15.80
CA MET A 133 -7.93 19.75 15.43
C MET A 133 -6.61 20.04 14.73
N VAL A 134 -5.57 19.28 15.02
CA VAL A 134 -4.23 19.47 14.47
C VAL A 134 -3.71 18.14 13.93
N ASP A 135 -3.53 18.06 12.61
CA ASP A 135 -2.94 16.91 11.95
C ASP A 135 -1.45 17.15 11.72
N ILE A 136 -0.63 16.19 12.09
CA ILE A 136 0.81 16.26 11.84
C ILE A 136 1.10 16.03 10.36
N TRP A 137 1.87 16.93 9.75
CA TRP A 137 2.37 16.76 8.38
C TRP A 137 3.88 16.83 8.37
N SER A 138 4.52 15.94 7.61
CA SER A 138 5.94 16.00 7.36
C SER A 138 6.33 17.35 6.79
N ALA A 139 7.42 17.93 7.28
CA ALA A 139 7.93 19.20 6.76
C ALA A 139 8.46 19.07 5.33
N GLY A 140 8.85 17.87 4.91
CA GLY A 140 9.59 17.65 3.68
C GLY A 140 10.94 18.32 3.70
N ASN A 141 11.60 18.35 2.53
CA ASN A 141 12.87 19.07 2.35
C ASN A 141 12.75 20.01 1.15
N TYR A 142 12.91 21.31 1.39
CA TYR A 142 12.81 22.36 0.38
C TYR A 142 14.09 23.19 0.29
N GLY A 143 15.20 22.67 0.83
CA GLY A 143 16.53 23.21 0.72
C GLY A 143 16.93 24.17 1.84
N ALA A 144 16.07 24.45 2.81
CA ALA A 144 16.45 25.20 4.00
C ALA A 144 17.42 24.39 4.87
N GLU A 145 18.28 25.06 5.62
CA GLU A 145 19.22 24.39 6.53
C GLU A 145 18.47 23.62 7.62
N GLU A 146 17.40 24.17 8.15
CA GLU A 146 16.58 23.53 9.16
C GLU A 146 15.90 22.24 8.67
N ASP A 147 15.53 22.17 7.38
CA ASP A 147 14.95 20.95 6.77
C ASP A 147 15.91 19.74 6.86
N ARG A 148 17.21 19.99 7.01
CA ARG A 148 18.27 18.97 7.07
C ARG A 148 18.84 18.73 8.45
N THR A 149 18.70 19.72 9.37
CA THR A 149 19.36 19.68 10.68
C THR A 149 18.41 19.43 11.83
N ARG A 150 17.09 19.56 11.59
CA ARG A 150 16.04 19.38 12.60
C ARG A 150 15.05 18.31 12.16
N ARG A 151 14.40 17.66 13.11
CA ARG A 151 13.22 16.83 12.88
C ARG A 151 11.97 17.71 12.96
N LEU A 152 11.37 18.01 11.83
CA LEU A 152 10.31 19.01 11.73
C LEU A 152 8.97 18.41 11.31
N ALA A 153 7.89 18.99 11.82
CA ALA A 153 6.54 18.85 11.28
C ALA A 153 5.96 20.23 10.94
N ARG A 154 5.02 20.27 9.98
CA ARG A 154 4.24 21.45 9.58
C ARG A 154 2.76 21.13 9.63
N PRO A 155 2.19 20.99 10.83
CA PRO A 155 0.83 20.55 11.02
C PRO A 155 -0.21 21.38 10.27
N LEU A 156 -1.28 20.71 9.81
CA LEU A 156 -2.49 21.31 9.31
C LEU A 156 -3.48 21.50 10.47
N CYS A 157 -4.16 22.64 10.47
CA CYS A 157 -5.09 22.97 11.55
C CYS A 157 -6.51 23.14 11.02
N PHE A 158 -7.48 22.69 11.78
CA PHE A 158 -8.90 22.69 11.44
C PHE A 158 -9.75 23.10 12.64
N LEU A 159 -10.96 23.61 12.39
CA LEU A 159 -11.89 23.96 13.45
C LEU A 159 -13.18 23.13 13.36
N ARG A 160 -13.48 22.34 14.38
CA ARG A 160 -14.78 21.66 14.53
C ARG A 160 -15.85 22.62 15.01
N SER A 161 -17.11 22.35 14.69
CA SER A 161 -18.27 23.07 15.29
C SER A 161 -18.69 22.47 16.64
N ASP A 162 -18.45 21.19 16.82
CA ASP A 162 -18.66 20.42 18.04
C ASP A 162 -17.71 19.21 18.07
N GLY A 163 -17.68 18.47 19.18
CA GLY A 163 -16.76 17.35 19.37
C GLY A 163 -16.92 16.17 18.41
N THR A 164 -18.00 16.12 17.64
CA THR A 164 -18.31 15.05 16.66
C THR A 164 -18.36 15.53 15.22
N ASP A 165 -18.01 16.81 14.97
CA ASP A 165 -18.01 17.41 13.64
C ASP A 165 -16.82 16.93 12.80
N ASN A 166 -17.00 16.89 11.47
CA ASN A 166 -15.91 16.71 10.51
C ASN A 166 -15.02 17.97 10.48
N GLY A 167 -13.90 17.94 11.20
CA GLY A 167 -12.98 19.06 11.27
C GLY A 167 -12.38 19.44 9.91
N TYR A 168 -12.13 18.48 9.03
CA TYR A 168 -11.55 18.72 7.69
C TYR A 168 -12.35 19.66 6.81
N ALA A 169 -13.67 19.80 7.06
CA ALA A 169 -14.52 20.72 6.32
C ALA A 169 -14.23 22.21 6.63
N ARG A 170 -13.44 22.51 7.67
CA ARG A 170 -13.13 23.89 8.06
C ARG A 170 -11.65 24.09 8.35
N PRO A 171 -10.80 24.11 7.29
CA PRO A 171 -9.38 24.37 7.43
C PRO A 171 -9.10 25.79 7.94
N ILE A 172 -8.17 25.92 8.87
CA ILE A 172 -7.57 27.17 9.34
C ILE A 172 -6.40 27.48 8.40
N GLU A 173 -6.70 28.05 7.25
CA GLU A 173 -5.77 28.13 6.11
C GLU A 173 -4.59 29.07 6.33
N GLY A 174 -4.80 30.18 7.01
CA GLY A 174 -3.82 31.28 7.08
C GLY A 174 -2.73 31.11 8.13
N ILE A 175 -2.75 30.06 8.93
CA ILE A 175 -1.84 29.84 10.05
C ILE A 175 -1.19 28.46 9.92
N ARG A 176 0.14 28.41 9.99
CA ARG A 176 0.92 27.18 9.91
C ARG A 176 1.95 27.11 11.04
N PRO A 177 1.74 26.32 12.07
CA PRO A 177 2.77 26.06 13.07
C PRO A 177 3.90 25.21 12.46
N VAL A 178 5.12 25.47 12.90
CA VAL A 178 6.30 24.65 12.62
C VAL A 178 6.79 24.09 13.95
N VAL A 179 6.86 22.78 14.04
CA VAL A 179 7.18 22.05 15.26
C VAL A 179 8.50 21.33 15.13
N ASP A 180 9.38 21.49 16.10
CA ASP A 180 10.57 20.65 16.27
C ASP A 180 10.16 19.43 17.10
N LEU A 181 10.08 18.25 16.46
CA LEU A 181 9.59 17.02 17.07
C LEU A 181 10.57 16.41 18.08
N ASN A 182 11.86 16.75 18.01
CA ASN A 182 12.82 16.25 19.00
C ASN A 182 12.63 16.87 20.38
N ILE A 183 12.27 18.16 20.41
CA ILE A 183 12.01 18.88 21.66
C ILE A 183 10.51 19.09 21.90
N MET A 184 9.67 18.69 20.96
CA MET A 184 8.22 18.79 20.95
C MET A 184 7.72 20.21 21.27
N GLN A 185 8.20 21.18 20.48
CA GLN A 185 7.87 22.60 20.65
C GLN A 185 7.58 23.26 19.31
N VAL A 186 6.59 24.16 19.30
CA VAL A 186 6.40 25.10 18.20
C VAL A 186 7.56 26.09 18.20
N ILE A 187 8.34 26.10 17.12
CA ILE A 187 9.51 26.98 16.96
C ILE A 187 9.18 28.29 16.26
N ARG A 188 8.06 28.35 15.56
CA ARG A 188 7.45 29.55 14.97
C ARG A 188 6.06 29.23 14.44
N VAL A 189 5.27 30.29 14.24
CA VAL A 189 3.99 30.24 13.54
C VAL A 189 4.10 31.08 12.26
N GLU A 190 3.91 30.45 11.11
CA GLU A 190 3.91 31.17 9.83
C GLU A 190 2.49 31.66 9.55
N GLU A 191 2.37 32.95 9.21
CA GLU A 191 1.08 33.60 8.96
C GLU A 191 1.05 34.06 7.51
N TYR A 192 0.10 33.55 6.72
CA TYR A 192 -0.05 33.82 5.29
C TYR A 192 -1.18 34.80 4.97
N GLY A 193 -2.01 35.11 5.94
CA GLY A 193 -3.19 35.96 5.81
C GLY A 193 -4.42 35.38 6.49
N VAL A 194 -5.58 35.94 6.20
CA VAL A 194 -6.86 35.50 6.80
C VAL A 194 -7.79 34.96 5.71
N TRP A 195 -8.17 33.71 5.82
CA TRP A 195 -9.21 33.08 5.03
C TRP A 195 -10.43 32.82 5.89
N PRO A 196 -11.66 33.05 5.39
CA PRO A 196 -12.85 32.75 6.17
C PRO A 196 -12.97 31.24 6.41
N LEU A 197 -13.48 30.86 7.56
CA LEU A 197 -13.84 29.47 7.80
C LEU A 197 -15.02 29.07 6.90
N PRO A 198 -14.94 27.97 6.13
CA PRO A 198 -16.04 27.53 5.29
C PRO A 198 -17.33 27.31 6.09
N PRO A 199 -18.51 27.77 5.60
CA PRO A 199 -19.73 27.82 6.41
C PRO A 199 -20.47 26.48 6.54
N LYS A 200 -20.22 25.51 5.64
CA LYS A 200 -20.93 24.23 5.64
C LYS A 200 -20.24 23.22 6.53
N SER A 201 -21.04 22.49 7.31
CA SER A 201 -20.63 21.25 7.94
C SER A 201 -20.45 20.17 6.87
N GLY A 202 -19.37 19.42 6.98
CA GLY A 202 -19.05 18.26 6.14
C GLY A 202 -19.33 16.93 6.81
N ASN A 203 -20.30 16.86 7.69
CA ASN A 203 -20.60 15.63 8.42
C ASN A 203 -21.13 14.52 7.52
N TYR A 204 -20.64 13.30 7.75
CA TYR A 204 -20.95 12.11 6.97
C TYR A 204 -21.42 10.92 7.84
N SER A 205 -21.41 11.07 9.18
CA SER A 205 -21.92 10.01 10.06
C SER A 205 -23.41 9.77 9.84
N ALA A 206 -23.85 8.53 9.97
CA ALA A 206 -25.24 8.14 9.75
C ALA A 206 -26.24 8.97 10.57
N GLU A 207 -25.87 9.41 11.76
CA GLU A 207 -26.69 10.24 12.64
C GLU A 207 -26.87 11.68 12.13
N ARG A 208 -25.92 12.17 11.33
CA ARG A 208 -25.88 13.54 10.82
C ARG A 208 -26.38 13.66 9.38
N VAL A 209 -26.49 12.55 8.66
CA VAL A 209 -27.00 12.53 7.28
C VAL A 209 -28.52 12.39 7.29
N PRO A 210 -29.27 13.43 6.90
CA PRO A 210 -30.73 13.35 6.82
C PRO A 210 -31.17 12.47 5.62
N ASN A 211 -32.37 11.91 5.70
CA ASN A 211 -33.02 11.21 4.58
C ASN A 211 -32.23 10.03 4.02
N GLN A 212 -31.80 9.12 4.89
CA GLN A 212 -31.19 7.85 4.46
C GLN A 212 -32.15 7.05 3.57
N ARG A 213 -31.61 6.35 2.57
CA ARG A 213 -32.37 5.46 1.71
C ARG A 213 -32.86 4.23 2.48
N HIS A 214 -34.11 3.81 2.22
CA HIS A 214 -34.74 2.66 2.86
C HIS A 214 -35.04 1.50 1.88
N ASP A 215 -34.63 1.66 0.61
CA ASP A 215 -34.85 0.70 -0.46
C ASP A 215 -33.71 -0.29 -0.66
N VAL A 216 -32.60 -0.15 0.08
CA VAL A 216 -31.48 -1.07 0.07
C VAL A 216 -31.83 -2.29 0.93
N LYS A 217 -31.99 -3.46 0.28
CA LYS A 217 -32.27 -4.71 0.97
C LYS A 217 -30.98 -5.41 1.41
N PRO A 218 -31.03 -6.13 2.55
CA PRO A 218 -29.88 -6.89 3.02
C PRO A 218 -29.40 -7.92 1.98
N LEU A 219 -28.08 -8.05 1.85
CA LEU A 219 -27.40 -9.10 1.11
C LEU A 219 -26.69 -10.01 2.11
N ALA A 220 -26.98 -11.30 2.10
CA ALA A 220 -26.30 -12.28 2.93
C ALA A 220 -25.37 -13.14 2.07
N ILE A 221 -24.14 -13.30 2.51
CA ILE A 221 -23.14 -14.21 1.93
C ILE A 221 -22.85 -15.29 2.96
N THR A 222 -23.13 -16.55 2.63
CA THR A 222 -22.99 -17.68 3.56
C THR A 222 -22.20 -18.81 2.93
N GLN A 223 -21.36 -19.45 3.75
CA GLN A 223 -20.61 -20.67 3.42
C GLN A 223 -20.98 -21.72 4.47
N PRO A 224 -22.06 -22.51 4.28
CA PRO A 224 -22.57 -23.41 5.32
C PRO A 224 -21.60 -24.51 5.74
N GLU A 225 -20.68 -24.90 4.86
CA GLU A 225 -19.65 -25.92 5.12
C GLU A 225 -18.31 -25.29 5.57
N GLY A 226 -18.29 -23.96 5.79
CA GLY A 226 -17.08 -23.21 6.09
C GLY A 226 -16.32 -22.75 4.85
N PRO A 227 -15.19 -22.03 5.03
CA PRO A 227 -14.35 -21.55 3.93
C PRO A 227 -13.55 -22.69 3.30
N SER A 228 -13.14 -22.50 2.04
CA SER A 228 -12.27 -23.46 1.35
C SER A 228 -10.77 -23.24 1.64
N PHE A 229 -10.44 -22.38 2.60
CA PHE A 229 -9.07 -22.15 3.02
C PHE A 229 -8.82 -22.69 4.43
N THR A 230 -7.55 -22.94 4.72
CA THR A 230 -7.05 -23.24 6.07
C THR A 230 -5.94 -22.27 6.42
N LEU A 231 -5.86 -21.91 7.70
CA LEU A 231 -4.85 -21.03 8.24
C LEU A 231 -4.18 -21.69 9.44
N GLU A 232 -2.86 -21.86 9.38
CA GLU A 232 -2.04 -22.39 10.48
C GLU A 232 -1.00 -21.34 10.88
N GLY A 233 -1.26 -20.60 11.97
CA GLY A 233 -0.54 -19.37 12.23
C GLY A 233 -0.79 -18.36 11.11
N ASN A 234 0.25 -17.90 10.44
CA ASN A 234 0.15 -17.03 9.27
C ASN A 234 0.31 -17.76 7.93
N ARG A 235 0.34 -19.12 7.96
CA ARG A 235 0.45 -19.93 6.73
C ARG A 235 -0.92 -20.19 6.14
N MET A 236 -1.15 -19.67 4.95
CA MET A 236 -2.38 -19.81 4.20
C MET A 236 -2.30 -21.02 3.25
N SER A 237 -3.37 -21.82 3.20
CA SER A 237 -3.61 -22.78 2.13
C SER A 237 -5.04 -22.59 1.62
N TRP A 238 -5.20 -22.31 0.33
CA TRP A 238 -6.49 -22.16 -0.32
C TRP A 238 -6.49 -22.88 -1.66
N GLN A 239 -7.22 -24.00 -1.74
CA GLN A 239 -7.25 -24.86 -2.93
C GLN A 239 -5.80 -25.22 -3.35
N ASN A 240 -5.32 -24.75 -4.51
CA ASN A 240 -3.95 -24.99 -4.97
C ASN A 240 -2.93 -23.93 -4.50
N TRP A 241 -3.37 -22.86 -3.86
CA TRP A 241 -2.50 -21.79 -3.37
C TRP A 241 -1.94 -22.08 -1.98
N LYS A 242 -0.68 -21.70 -1.78
CA LYS A 242 0.00 -21.69 -0.47
C LYS A 242 0.89 -20.46 -0.37
N PHE A 243 0.85 -19.77 0.76
CA PHE A 243 1.72 -18.62 1.04
C PHE A 243 1.75 -18.30 2.53
N VAL A 244 2.65 -17.40 2.93
CA VAL A 244 2.73 -16.87 4.29
C VAL A 244 2.30 -15.41 4.30
N ILE A 245 1.47 -15.04 5.25
CA ILE A 245 0.98 -13.68 5.46
C ILE A 245 1.88 -13.01 6.48
N GLY A 246 2.56 -11.93 6.07
CA GLY A 246 3.38 -11.10 6.92
C GLY A 246 2.72 -9.75 7.21
N PHE A 247 3.22 -9.07 8.23
CA PHE A 247 2.83 -7.71 8.57
C PHE A 247 3.97 -7.01 9.30
N ASN A 248 4.22 -5.76 8.96
CA ASN A 248 5.21 -4.96 9.66
C ASN A 248 4.79 -3.48 9.75
N ALA A 249 5.44 -2.72 10.63
CA ALA A 249 5.09 -1.34 10.92
C ALA A 249 5.13 -0.41 9.69
N ARG A 250 6.07 -0.62 8.76
CA ARG A 250 6.31 0.27 7.63
C ARG A 250 5.46 -0.06 6.41
N GLU A 251 5.50 -1.31 5.94
CA GLU A 251 4.83 -1.73 4.70
C GLU A 251 3.36 -2.14 4.92
N GLY A 252 2.98 -2.47 6.17
CA GLY A 252 1.72 -3.12 6.49
C GLY A 252 1.70 -4.57 6.04
N LEU A 253 0.69 -4.97 5.28
CA LEU A 253 0.49 -6.33 4.77
C LEU A 253 1.58 -6.71 3.76
N THR A 254 2.24 -7.83 4.01
CA THR A 254 3.21 -8.46 3.10
C THR A 254 2.85 -9.90 2.83
N LEU A 255 3.18 -10.41 1.66
CA LEU A 255 2.98 -11.81 1.31
C LEU A 255 4.31 -12.46 0.96
N HIS A 256 4.48 -13.68 1.39
CA HIS A 256 5.75 -14.40 1.23
C HIS A 256 5.52 -15.81 0.72
N HIS A 257 6.50 -16.33 -0.05
CA HIS A 257 6.60 -17.72 -0.44
C HIS A 257 5.34 -18.21 -1.16
N ILE A 258 4.84 -17.41 -2.12
CA ILE A 258 3.63 -17.66 -2.86
C ILE A 258 3.86 -18.79 -3.85
N ARG A 259 3.10 -19.88 -3.70
CA ARG A 259 3.21 -21.11 -4.47
C ARG A 259 1.85 -21.57 -4.96
N TYR A 260 1.87 -22.31 -6.05
CA TYR A 260 0.70 -22.96 -6.61
C TYR A 260 0.98 -24.48 -6.78
N ARG A 261 0.08 -25.32 -6.28
CA ARG A 261 0.18 -26.77 -6.44
C ARG A 261 -0.29 -27.17 -7.82
N ASP A 262 0.64 -27.64 -8.65
CA ASP A 262 0.37 -28.11 -10.00
C ASP A 262 0.96 -29.50 -10.21
N GLN A 263 0.16 -30.44 -10.72
CA GLN A 263 0.56 -31.83 -10.97
C GLN A 263 1.29 -32.50 -9.78
N GLY A 264 0.80 -32.23 -8.56
CA GLY A 264 1.35 -32.81 -7.34
C GLY A 264 2.61 -32.13 -6.78
N ARG A 265 3.13 -31.07 -7.43
CA ARG A 265 4.27 -30.28 -6.99
C ARG A 265 3.82 -28.89 -6.54
N ASP A 266 4.42 -28.37 -5.48
CA ASP A 266 4.25 -26.97 -5.08
C ASP A 266 5.27 -26.13 -5.86
N ARG A 267 4.78 -25.39 -6.86
CA ARG A 267 5.58 -24.55 -7.77
C ARG A 267 5.65 -23.12 -7.23
N SER A 268 6.85 -22.58 -7.13
CA SER A 268 7.06 -21.21 -6.64
C SER A 268 6.72 -20.17 -7.72
N ILE A 269 6.23 -19.01 -7.28
CA ILE A 269 5.87 -17.87 -8.15
C ILE A 269 6.52 -16.59 -7.65
N LEU A 270 6.28 -16.22 -6.38
CA LEU A 270 6.85 -15.03 -5.76
C LEU A 270 7.45 -15.41 -4.40
N TYR A 271 8.67 -14.98 -4.13
CA TYR A 271 9.25 -15.08 -2.80
C TYR A 271 8.65 -14.05 -1.85
N ARG A 272 8.47 -12.79 -2.31
CA ARG A 272 7.92 -11.70 -1.51
C ARG A 272 7.15 -10.70 -2.37
N ALA A 273 6.03 -10.19 -1.85
CA ALA A 273 5.25 -9.13 -2.46
C ALA A 273 4.81 -8.11 -1.40
N SER A 274 5.05 -6.83 -1.62
CA SER A 274 4.71 -5.75 -0.68
C SER A 274 4.63 -4.38 -1.34
N LEU A 275 3.87 -3.47 -0.71
CA LEU A 275 3.95 -2.03 -0.97
C LEU A 275 5.23 -1.49 -0.31
N THR A 276 6.06 -0.76 -1.04
CA THR A 276 7.36 -0.31 -0.52
C THR A 276 7.49 1.19 -0.35
N GLU A 277 6.72 1.95 -1.09
CA GLU A 277 6.63 3.39 -0.90
C GLU A 277 5.38 3.94 -1.58
N MET A 278 4.93 5.10 -1.11
CA MET A 278 3.95 5.91 -1.81
C MET A 278 4.24 7.39 -1.58
N VAL A 279 3.87 8.22 -2.56
CA VAL A 279 3.97 9.67 -2.45
C VAL A 279 2.72 10.34 -2.98
N VAL A 280 2.23 11.33 -2.24
CA VAL A 280 1.03 12.11 -2.56
C VAL A 280 1.39 13.58 -2.71
N PRO A 281 1.80 14.03 -3.92
CA PRO A 281 2.10 15.43 -4.18
C PRO A 281 0.85 16.21 -4.55
N TYR A 282 0.71 17.41 -3.96
CA TYR A 282 -0.35 18.38 -4.27
C TYR A 282 0.14 19.43 -5.27
N GLY A 283 -0.76 19.88 -6.15
CA GLY A 283 -0.44 20.74 -7.29
C GLY A 283 -0.64 22.22 -7.08
N ASP A 284 -0.99 22.69 -5.88
CA ASP A 284 -1.26 24.09 -5.60
C ASP A 284 0.04 24.81 -5.17
N PRO A 285 0.50 25.86 -5.91
CA PRO A 285 1.74 26.57 -5.63
C PRO A 285 1.61 27.66 -4.55
N SER A 286 0.42 27.89 -3.99
CA SER A 286 0.23 28.90 -2.95
C SER A 286 1.09 28.60 -1.72
N PRO A 287 1.59 29.61 -0.99
CA PRO A 287 2.52 29.40 0.11
C PRO A 287 2.02 28.42 1.19
N GLN A 288 0.72 28.43 1.46
CA GLN A 288 0.09 27.55 2.45
C GLN A 288 -0.08 26.12 1.95
N GLN A 289 -0.06 25.87 0.64
CA GLN A 289 -0.29 24.55 0.03
C GLN A 289 0.98 23.93 -0.59
N ALA A 290 1.95 24.76 -1.02
CA ALA A 290 3.10 24.35 -1.86
C ALA A 290 3.97 23.25 -1.23
N ARG A 291 3.97 23.10 0.10
CA ARG A 291 4.72 22.07 0.81
C ARG A 291 3.92 20.79 1.07
N LYS A 292 2.66 20.72 0.64
CA LYS A 292 1.86 19.50 0.81
C LYS A 292 2.36 18.40 -0.13
N ASN A 293 3.05 17.45 0.43
CA ASN A 293 3.37 16.15 -0.16
C ASN A 293 3.67 15.20 0.99
N ALA A 294 3.20 13.96 0.88
CA ALA A 294 3.35 12.95 1.91
C ALA A 294 3.96 11.68 1.32
N PHE A 295 4.89 11.06 2.05
CA PHE A 295 5.48 9.75 1.76
C PHE A 295 4.93 8.77 2.80
N ASP A 296 3.68 8.34 2.60
CA ASP A 296 2.90 7.71 3.67
C ASP A 296 3.51 6.41 4.20
N VAL A 297 4.24 5.65 3.37
CA VAL A 297 4.96 4.45 3.84
C VAL A 297 6.19 4.85 4.67
N GLY A 298 7.01 5.75 4.17
CA GLY A 298 8.27 6.10 4.81
C GLY A 298 8.17 7.18 5.90
N GLU A 299 7.13 8.02 5.87
CA GLU A 299 6.91 9.11 6.85
C GLU A 299 5.96 8.70 7.98
N TYR A 300 4.94 7.85 7.70
CA TYR A 300 3.92 7.45 8.69
C TYR A 300 3.92 5.94 8.97
N GLY A 301 4.17 5.11 7.95
CA GLY A 301 4.15 3.66 8.06
C GLY A 301 2.74 3.08 7.90
N MET A 302 2.51 2.34 6.81
CA MET A 302 1.19 1.76 6.52
C MET A 302 0.72 0.78 7.60
N GLY A 303 1.64 0.02 8.20
CA GLY A 303 1.30 -0.89 9.27
C GLY A 303 0.95 -0.18 10.58
N MET A 304 1.64 0.93 10.90
CA MET A 304 1.31 1.74 12.10
C MET A 304 -0.05 2.43 11.96
N CYS A 305 -0.45 2.76 10.73
CA CYS A 305 -1.72 3.40 10.41
C CYS A 305 -2.86 2.42 10.13
N ALA A 306 -2.64 1.10 10.31
CA ALA A 306 -3.65 0.09 9.98
C ALA A 306 -4.86 0.14 10.92
N ASN A 307 -6.02 -0.13 10.35
CA ASN A 307 -7.30 -0.15 11.06
C ASN A 307 -7.59 -1.51 11.68
N SER A 308 -8.33 -1.51 12.79
CA SER A 308 -9.02 -2.68 13.31
C SER A 308 -10.31 -2.91 12.51
N LEU A 309 -10.34 -3.96 11.68
CA LEU A 309 -11.42 -4.20 10.73
C LEU A 309 -12.64 -4.85 11.39
N SER A 310 -13.83 -4.61 10.83
CA SER A 310 -15.10 -5.05 11.37
C SER A 310 -15.94 -5.82 10.36
N LEU A 311 -16.47 -6.98 10.78
CA LEU A 311 -17.39 -7.78 9.98
C LEU A 311 -18.68 -7.01 9.70
N GLY A 312 -19.09 -7.01 8.44
CA GLY A 312 -20.28 -6.31 7.97
C GLY A 312 -20.04 -4.86 7.54
N CYS A 313 -18.89 -4.29 7.91
CA CYS A 313 -18.45 -2.96 7.45
C CYS A 313 -17.35 -3.09 6.39
N ASP A 314 -16.20 -3.62 6.78
CA ASP A 314 -15.02 -3.71 5.91
C ASP A 314 -15.02 -4.98 5.05
N CYS A 315 -15.60 -6.06 5.56
CA CYS A 315 -15.68 -7.37 4.91
C CYS A 315 -17.02 -8.03 5.19
N VAL A 316 -17.48 -8.91 4.30
CA VAL A 316 -18.71 -9.67 4.43
C VAL A 316 -18.48 -11.15 4.13
N GLY A 317 -19.36 -12.02 4.64
CA GLY A 317 -19.27 -13.47 4.46
C GLY A 317 -18.58 -14.18 5.62
N HIS A 318 -17.92 -15.30 5.33
CA HIS A 318 -17.12 -16.05 6.32
C HIS A 318 -15.71 -15.43 6.36
N VAL A 319 -15.46 -14.64 7.37
CA VAL A 319 -14.23 -13.85 7.52
C VAL A 319 -13.37 -14.41 8.64
N VAL A 320 -12.06 -14.49 8.40
CA VAL A 320 -11.03 -14.74 9.41
C VAL A 320 -10.13 -13.50 9.48
N TYR A 321 -9.80 -13.08 10.69
CA TYR A 321 -8.90 -11.95 10.92
C TYR A 321 -7.58 -12.40 11.52
N LEU A 322 -6.51 -11.64 11.21
CA LEU A 322 -5.24 -11.73 11.92
C LEU A 322 -4.94 -10.40 12.59
N ASP A 323 -4.39 -10.47 13.78
CA ASP A 323 -3.89 -9.33 14.51
C ASP A 323 -2.48 -8.94 14.03
N ALA A 324 -2.13 -7.67 14.17
CA ALA A 324 -0.77 -7.18 13.97
C ALA A 324 -0.14 -6.80 15.32
N HIS A 325 1.08 -7.26 15.55
CA HIS A 325 1.84 -6.98 16.76
C HIS A 325 3.02 -6.07 16.44
N LEU A 326 2.97 -4.87 16.98
CA LEU A 326 3.92 -3.78 16.77
C LEU A 326 4.43 -3.27 18.12
N CYS A 327 5.16 -2.15 18.14
CA CYS A 327 5.50 -1.44 19.37
C CYS A 327 5.21 0.06 19.24
N ASP A 328 4.94 0.70 20.39
CA ASP A 328 4.89 2.15 20.50
C ASP A 328 6.31 2.76 20.56
N SER A 329 6.41 4.08 20.53
CA SER A 329 7.70 4.77 20.53
C SER A 329 8.50 4.64 21.83
N ARG A 330 7.93 4.07 22.87
CA ARG A 330 8.59 3.77 24.15
C ARG A 330 8.96 2.29 24.27
N GLY A 331 8.68 1.50 23.23
CA GLY A 331 8.91 0.06 23.18
C GLY A 331 7.86 -0.73 23.97
N GLY A 332 6.70 -0.16 24.23
CA GLY A 332 5.55 -0.90 24.74
C GLY A 332 4.91 -1.72 23.61
N PRO A 333 4.39 -2.93 23.90
CA PRO A 333 3.70 -3.72 22.88
C PRO A 333 2.42 -3.01 22.43
N LEU A 334 2.20 -2.95 21.12
CA LEU A 334 1.01 -2.42 20.47
C LEU A 334 0.39 -3.53 19.63
N THR A 335 -0.87 -3.88 19.90
CA THR A 335 -1.60 -4.84 19.09
C THR A 335 -2.76 -4.15 18.38
N ILE A 336 -2.79 -4.25 17.04
CA ILE A 336 -3.94 -3.85 16.23
C ILE A 336 -4.74 -5.12 15.98
N GLY A 337 -5.88 -5.25 16.67
CA GLY A 337 -6.78 -6.38 16.48
C GLY A 337 -7.42 -6.35 15.11
N ASN A 338 -7.60 -7.52 14.46
CA ASN A 338 -8.22 -7.61 13.13
C ASN A 338 -7.55 -6.73 12.05
N ALA A 339 -6.23 -6.61 12.07
CA ALA A 339 -5.50 -5.77 11.11
C ALA A 339 -5.53 -6.31 9.68
N ILE A 340 -5.69 -7.62 9.52
CA ILE A 340 -5.77 -8.31 8.23
C ILE A 340 -7.09 -9.06 8.14
N CYS A 341 -7.79 -8.88 7.02
CA CYS A 341 -9.03 -9.59 6.69
C CYS A 341 -8.79 -10.65 5.63
N ILE A 342 -9.32 -11.84 5.84
CA ILE A 342 -9.22 -12.98 4.93
C ILE A 342 -10.61 -13.55 4.69
N HIS A 343 -11.04 -13.63 3.44
CA HIS A 343 -12.33 -14.22 3.06
C HIS A 343 -12.35 -14.67 1.60
N GLU A 344 -13.39 -15.36 1.21
CA GLU A 344 -13.64 -15.73 -0.19
C GLU A 344 -14.79 -14.90 -0.78
N GLU A 345 -14.68 -14.59 -2.06
CA GLU A 345 -15.71 -13.88 -2.82
C GLU A 345 -16.14 -14.68 -4.06
N ASP A 346 -17.43 -14.65 -4.40
CA ASP A 346 -17.89 -14.99 -5.75
C ASP A 346 -17.52 -13.83 -6.68
N PHE A 347 -16.82 -14.12 -7.78
CA PHE A 347 -16.38 -13.13 -8.76
C PHE A 347 -16.98 -13.37 -10.16
N GLY A 348 -18.16 -13.94 -10.22
CA GLY A 348 -18.89 -14.11 -11.46
C GLY A 348 -18.44 -15.36 -12.25
N ILE A 349 -18.27 -15.22 -13.56
CA ILE A 349 -17.90 -16.31 -14.45
C ILE A 349 -16.39 -16.40 -14.57
N LEU A 350 -15.82 -17.58 -14.29
CA LEU A 350 -14.40 -17.87 -14.54
C LEU A 350 -14.17 -18.22 -16.01
N TRP A 351 -14.94 -19.19 -16.51
CA TRP A 351 -14.98 -19.53 -17.94
C TRP A 351 -16.34 -20.11 -18.33
N LYS A 352 -16.70 -19.94 -19.60
CA LYS A 352 -17.95 -20.45 -20.16
C LYS A 352 -17.81 -20.75 -21.62
N HIS A 353 -18.40 -21.87 -22.06
CA HIS A 353 -18.65 -22.15 -23.46
C HIS A 353 -20.03 -22.81 -23.65
N THR A 354 -20.74 -22.41 -24.70
CA THR A 354 -21.98 -23.06 -25.15
C THR A 354 -21.82 -23.43 -26.62
N ASP A 355 -21.78 -24.72 -26.93
CA ASP A 355 -21.79 -25.17 -28.31
C ASP A 355 -23.23 -25.04 -28.87
N ARG A 356 -23.40 -24.24 -29.90
CA ARG A 356 -24.72 -24.04 -30.55
C ARG A 356 -25.28 -25.32 -31.15
N ARG A 357 -24.46 -26.33 -31.40
CA ARG A 357 -24.86 -27.65 -31.86
C ARG A 357 -25.35 -28.56 -30.72
N LEU A 358 -25.01 -28.19 -29.48
CA LEU A 358 -25.40 -28.88 -28.24
C LEU A 358 -25.97 -27.86 -27.25
N PRO A 359 -27.11 -27.19 -27.59
CA PRO A 359 -27.56 -26.01 -26.86
C PRO A 359 -27.98 -26.30 -25.40
N ASP A 360 -28.32 -27.52 -25.08
CA ASP A 360 -28.79 -27.93 -23.74
C ASP A 360 -27.65 -28.29 -22.77
N THR A 361 -26.39 -28.19 -23.22
CA THR A 361 -25.20 -28.56 -22.42
C THR A 361 -24.17 -27.44 -22.33
N PRO A 362 -24.52 -26.24 -21.79
CA PRO A 362 -23.54 -25.20 -21.57
C PRO A 362 -22.58 -25.62 -20.45
N GLU A 363 -21.28 -25.47 -20.68
CA GLU A 363 -20.27 -25.63 -19.65
C GLU A 363 -19.93 -24.26 -19.04
N VAL A 364 -20.00 -24.19 -17.73
CA VAL A 364 -19.72 -22.96 -16.94
C VAL A 364 -18.99 -23.31 -15.66
N ARG A 365 -17.98 -22.50 -15.31
CA ARG A 365 -17.41 -22.48 -13.96
C ARG A 365 -17.50 -21.06 -13.40
N ARG A 366 -17.97 -20.98 -12.13
CA ARG A 366 -17.97 -19.72 -11.38
C ARG A 366 -16.56 -19.41 -10.89
N SER A 367 -16.21 -18.13 -10.93
CA SER A 367 -14.97 -17.64 -10.33
C SER A 367 -15.16 -17.46 -8.83
N ARG A 368 -14.28 -18.03 -8.05
CA ARG A 368 -14.09 -17.72 -6.64
C ARG A 368 -12.70 -17.15 -6.47
N ARG A 369 -12.56 -16.12 -5.66
CA ARG A 369 -11.24 -15.56 -5.31
C ARG A 369 -11.06 -15.52 -3.81
N LEU A 370 -9.83 -15.77 -3.37
CA LEU A 370 -9.41 -15.51 -2.00
C LEU A 370 -8.95 -14.07 -1.89
N VAL A 371 -9.41 -13.39 -0.87
CA VAL A 371 -9.05 -12.02 -0.54
C VAL A 371 -8.18 -12.01 0.71
N VAL A 372 -7.04 -11.32 0.65
CA VAL A 372 -6.22 -10.97 1.81
C VAL A 372 -6.02 -9.46 1.78
N SER A 373 -6.53 -8.76 2.77
CA SER A 373 -6.56 -7.30 2.74
C SER A 373 -6.26 -6.65 4.09
N SER A 374 -5.81 -5.40 4.03
CA SER A 374 -5.69 -4.49 5.16
C SER A 374 -6.09 -3.09 4.74
N ILE A 375 -6.52 -2.26 5.68
CA ILE A 375 -6.90 -0.86 5.44
C ILE A 375 -6.09 0.01 6.39
N SER A 376 -5.59 1.14 5.89
CA SER A 376 -4.83 2.10 6.68
C SER A 376 -5.42 3.49 6.52
N THR A 377 -5.58 4.20 7.65
CA THR A 377 -5.96 5.61 7.69
C THR A 377 -4.70 6.46 7.84
N VAL A 378 -4.41 7.29 6.85
CA VAL A 378 -3.34 8.28 6.95
C VAL A 378 -3.98 9.65 6.98
N GLU A 379 -4.15 10.18 8.19
CA GLU A 379 -4.84 11.43 8.48
C GLU A 379 -6.26 11.46 7.85
N ASN A 380 -6.42 12.18 6.74
CA ASN A 380 -7.70 12.33 6.06
C ASN A 380 -8.01 11.24 5.03
N TYR A 381 -7.04 10.44 4.61
CA TYR A 381 -7.19 9.42 3.57
C TYR A 381 -7.30 8.00 4.09
N GLU A 382 -8.11 7.19 3.40
CA GLU A 382 -8.23 5.76 3.61
C GLU A 382 -7.65 5.00 2.41
N TYR A 383 -6.75 4.07 2.67
CA TYR A 383 -6.15 3.20 1.67
C TYR A 383 -6.42 1.75 2.01
N GLY A 384 -7.21 1.07 1.19
CA GLY A 384 -7.41 -0.37 1.31
C GLY A 384 -6.50 -1.12 0.35
N PHE A 385 -5.69 -2.03 0.85
CA PHE A 385 -4.74 -2.86 0.09
C PHE A 385 -5.27 -4.27 0.00
N PHE A 386 -5.57 -4.73 -1.22
CA PHE A 386 -6.23 -5.99 -1.47
C PHE A 386 -5.39 -6.87 -2.38
N TRP A 387 -5.03 -8.07 -1.91
CA TRP A 387 -4.47 -9.13 -2.72
C TRP A 387 -5.57 -10.14 -3.02
N TYR A 388 -5.75 -10.45 -4.30
CA TYR A 388 -6.71 -11.43 -4.78
C TYR A 388 -5.99 -12.60 -5.44
N PHE A 389 -6.34 -13.81 -5.03
CA PHE A 389 -5.86 -15.05 -5.63
C PHE A 389 -7.02 -15.73 -6.34
N TYR A 390 -6.79 -16.13 -7.58
CA TYR A 390 -7.80 -16.72 -8.42
C TYR A 390 -7.52 -18.20 -8.67
N GLN A 391 -8.58 -18.95 -9.00
CA GLN A 391 -8.50 -20.39 -9.24
C GLN A 391 -7.74 -20.74 -10.53
N ASP A 392 -7.63 -19.80 -11.46
CA ASP A 392 -6.88 -19.94 -12.71
C ASP A 392 -5.40 -19.55 -12.61
N GLY A 393 -4.90 -19.35 -11.40
CA GLY A 393 -3.50 -18.97 -11.16
C GLY A 393 -3.21 -17.49 -11.25
N ASN A 394 -4.21 -16.63 -11.50
CA ASN A 394 -4.01 -15.18 -11.49
C ASN A 394 -3.79 -14.67 -10.07
N ILE A 395 -2.99 -13.61 -9.94
CA ILE A 395 -2.80 -12.80 -8.73
C ILE A 395 -3.08 -11.35 -9.09
N GLU A 396 -3.97 -10.69 -8.36
CA GLU A 396 -4.27 -9.27 -8.54
C GLU A 396 -3.92 -8.50 -7.27
N PHE A 397 -3.40 -7.30 -7.44
CA PHE A 397 -3.26 -6.32 -6.38
C PHE A 397 -4.09 -5.09 -6.72
N GLU A 398 -4.97 -4.71 -5.81
CA GLU A 398 -5.83 -3.54 -5.93
C GLU A 398 -5.66 -2.63 -4.73
N ILE A 399 -5.60 -1.33 -4.98
CA ILE A 399 -5.70 -0.30 -3.96
C ILE A 399 -7.05 0.41 -4.10
N LYS A 400 -7.78 0.50 -3.00
CA LYS A 400 -9.01 1.29 -2.88
C LYS A 400 -8.68 2.59 -2.17
N LEU A 401 -8.90 3.71 -2.85
CA LEU A 401 -8.66 5.05 -2.33
C LEU A 401 -10.00 5.69 -1.97
N THR A 402 -10.17 6.09 -0.72
CA THR A 402 -11.36 6.77 -0.20
C THR A 402 -10.98 7.68 0.96
N GLY A 403 -11.92 8.06 1.82
CA GLY A 403 -11.70 8.97 2.94
C GLY A 403 -12.07 10.41 2.60
N ILE A 404 -11.40 11.36 3.21
CA ILE A 404 -11.70 12.78 3.08
C ILE A 404 -10.59 13.48 2.30
N LEU A 405 -10.96 14.42 1.42
CA LEU A 405 -9.98 15.26 0.71
C LEU A 405 -9.18 16.16 1.67
N SER A 406 -7.90 16.39 1.39
CA SER A 406 -7.17 17.47 2.04
C SER A 406 -7.60 18.81 1.44
N LEU A 407 -8.31 19.60 2.23
CA LEU A 407 -9.07 20.78 1.78
C LEU A 407 -8.32 22.08 2.06
N GLY A 408 -8.70 23.13 1.35
CA GLY A 408 -8.26 24.50 1.57
C GLY A 408 -9.43 25.48 1.55
N ALA A 409 -9.29 26.62 2.24
CA ALA A 409 -10.29 27.68 2.24
C ALA A 409 -10.01 28.72 1.13
N LEU A 410 -11.08 29.30 0.60
CA LEU A 410 -11.05 30.39 -0.37
C LEU A 410 -11.81 31.61 0.15
N GLN A 411 -11.48 32.80 -0.36
CA GLN A 411 -12.26 34.01 -0.10
C GLN A 411 -13.65 33.91 -0.75
N HIS A 412 -14.58 34.73 -0.30
CA HIS A 412 -15.92 34.73 -0.89
C HIS A 412 -15.88 35.09 -2.39
N GLY A 413 -16.40 34.19 -3.24
CA GLY A 413 -16.41 34.33 -4.69
C GLY A 413 -15.07 34.03 -5.40
N GLU A 414 -14.04 33.64 -4.65
CA GLU A 414 -12.77 33.20 -5.21
C GLU A 414 -12.86 31.78 -5.78
N THR A 415 -12.06 31.52 -6.81
CA THR A 415 -11.84 30.19 -7.39
C THR A 415 -10.32 29.96 -7.55
N SER A 416 -9.89 28.70 -7.52
CA SER A 416 -8.49 28.32 -7.77
C SER A 416 -8.39 27.50 -9.06
N PRO A 417 -7.43 27.80 -9.95
CA PRO A 417 -7.15 26.94 -11.11
C PRO A 417 -6.43 25.64 -10.71
N TYR A 418 -6.00 25.53 -9.46
CA TYR A 418 -5.25 24.40 -8.92
C TYR A 418 -6.10 23.38 -8.16
N GLY A 419 -7.43 23.52 -8.21
CA GLY A 419 -8.35 22.63 -7.53
C GLY A 419 -9.80 22.91 -7.88
N ALA A 420 -10.70 22.08 -7.37
CA ALA A 420 -12.14 22.22 -7.56
C ALA A 420 -12.82 22.86 -6.34
N LEU A 421 -13.73 23.80 -6.57
CA LEU A 421 -14.64 24.30 -5.53
C LEU A 421 -15.69 23.20 -5.25
N ILE A 422 -15.65 22.62 -4.04
CA ILE A 422 -16.51 21.49 -3.65
C ILE A 422 -17.66 21.89 -2.74
N ALA A 423 -17.51 23.01 -2.02
CA ALA A 423 -18.54 23.64 -1.21
C ALA A 423 -18.27 25.15 -1.15
N PRO A 424 -19.19 26.00 -0.68
CA PRO A 424 -18.94 27.42 -0.56
C PRO A 424 -17.66 27.72 0.24
N GLN A 425 -16.72 28.46 -0.36
CA GLN A 425 -15.43 28.85 0.21
C GLN A 425 -14.51 27.66 0.57
N LEU A 426 -14.80 26.46 0.06
CA LEU A 426 -14.04 25.25 0.31
C LEU A 426 -13.62 24.61 -1.02
N TYR A 427 -12.33 24.44 -1.23
CA TYR A 427 -11.80 23.79 -2.42
C TYR A 427 -10.89 22.63 -2.06
N ALA A 428 -10.75 21.71 -3.01
CA ALA A 428 -9.84 20.60 -2.92
C ALA A 428 -8.75 20.75 -3.98
N PRO A 429 -7.47 20.85 -3.61
CA PRO A 429 -6.37 20.93 -4.57
C PRO A 429 -6.23 19.66 -5.40
N ASN A 430 -5.90 19.82 -6.70
CA ASN A 430 -5.49 18.71 -7.55
C ASN A 430 -4.24 18.05 -6.98
N HIS A 431 -4.19 16.71 -7.01
CA HIS A 431 -3.07 15.94 -6.48
C HIS A 431 -2.93 14.60 -7.19
N GLN A 432 -1.81 13.97 -6.98
CA GLN A 432 -1.52 12.63 -7.51
C GLN A 432 -1.18 11.69 -6.37
N HIS A 433 -1.52 10.42 -6.54
CA HIS A 433 -1.05 9.34 -5.67
C HIS A 433 -0.15 8.44 -6.51
N PHE A 434 1.05 8.17 -6.04
CA PHE A 434 1.95 7.19 -6.64
C PHE A 434 2.28 6.13 -5.61
N PHE A 435 2.18 4.88 -6.02
CA PHE A 435 2.48 3.69 -5.23
C PHE A 435 3.59 2.92 -5.90
N ASN A 436 4.47 2.32 -5.12
CA ASN A 436 5.48 1.39 -5.62
C ASN A 436 5.35 0.05 -4.91
N VAL A 437 5.22 -1.01 -5.70
CA VAL A 437 5.14 -2.40 -5.23
C VAL A 437 6.40 -3.14 -5.62
N ARG A 438 6.95 -3.92 -4.68
CA ARG A 438 8.09 -4.81 -4.84
C ARG A 438 7.60 -6.24 -5.02
N LEU A 439 7.92 -6.85 -6.16
CA LEU A 439 7.62 -8.23 -6.49
C LEU A 439 8.93 -9.00 -6.68
N ASP A 440 9.29 -9.79 -5.69
CA ASP A 440 10.47 -10.64 -5.68
C ASP A 440 10.08 -11.98 -6.30
N PHE A 441 10.44 -12.18 -7.58
CA PHE A 441 10.02 -13.35 -8.35
C PHE A 441 10.86 -14.59 -8.01
N ASP A 442 10.22 -15.75 -8.05
CA ASP A 442 10.80 -17.07 -7.77
C ASP A 442 10.08 -18.13 -8.63
N LEU A 443 9.98 -17.88 -9.95
CA LEU A 443 9.26 -18.75 -10.89
C LEU A 443 10.00 -20.08 -11.08
N ASP A 444 9.53 -21.15 -10.40
CA ASP A 444 10.16 -22.47 -10.38
C ASP A 444 11.68 -22.39 -10.09
N GLY A 445 12.10 -21.39 -9.28
CA GLY A 445 13.47 -21.11 -8.89
C GLY A 445 13.84 -19.64 -9.06
N ALA A 446 14.89 -19.21 -8.36
CA ALA A 446 15.26 -17.80 -8.22
C ALA A 446 15.83 -17.16 -9.52
N ALA A 447 16.41 -17.94 -10.43
CA ALA A 447 16.99 -17.41 -11.67
C ALA A 447 15.89 -17.10 -12.71
N ASN A 448 15.50 -15.83 -12.79
CA ASN A 448 14.45 -15.37 -13.70
C ASN A 448 14.93 -14.25 -14.62
N THR A 449 14.16 -13.99 -15.66
CA THR A 449 14.46 -12.98 -16.69
C THR A 449 13.20 -12.20 -17.02
N VAL A 450 13.30 -10.88 -17.20
CA VAL A 450 12.19 -10.04 -17.62
C VAL A 450 12.25 -9.77 -19.11
N GLN A 451 11.12 -9.93 -19.78
CA GLN A 451 10.92 -9.55 -21.18
C GLN A 451 9.87 -8.44 -21.25
N ARG A 452 10.15 -7.42 -22.04
CA ARG A 452 9.17 -6.41 -22.46
C ARG A 452 8.49 -6.91 -23.72
N ILE A 453 7.15 -6.88 -23.74
CA ILE A 453 6.34 -7.31 -24.86
C ILE A 453 5.65 -6.09 -25.46
N ASP A 454 5.93 -5.79 -26.71
CA ASP A 454 5.26 -4.76 -27.50
C ASP A 454 4.51 -5.40 -28.67
N LEU A 455 3.29 -4.94 -28.98
CA LEU A 455 2.59 -5.33 -30.19
C LEU A 455 2.94 -4.35 -31.31
N GLU A 456 3.34 -4.87 -32.46
CA GLU A 456 3.75 -4.07 -33.61
C GLU A 456 3.01 -4.54 -34.88
N ALA A 457 2.48 -3.58 -35.62
CA ALA A 457 1.91 -3.87 -36.92
C ALA A 457 3.03 -4.27 -37.93
N ASP A 458 2.78 -5.27 -38.75
CA ASP A 458 3.70 -5.65 -39.80
C ASP A 458 3.66 -4.63 -40.95
N PRO A 459 4.77 -4.45 -41.69
CA PRO A 459 4.78 -3.64 -42.89
C PRO A 459 3.71 -4.06 -43.88
N VAL A 460 3.18 -3.10 -44.64
CA VAL A 460 2.28 -3.38 -45.76
C VAL A 460 3.13 -3.80 -46.96
N ASP A 461 3.14 -5.11 -47.25
CA ASP A 461 3.91 -5.70 -48.35
C ASP A 461 3.21 -6.97 -48.87
N GLU A 462 3.90 -7.74 -49.70
CA GLU A 462 3.38 -8.98 -50.28
C GLU A 462 3.06 -10.09 -49.27
N HIS A 463 3.62 -10.00 -48.04
CA HIS A 463 3.37 -10.92 -46.94
C HIS A 463 2.19 -10.47 -46.06
N ASN A 464 1.76 -9.21 -46.21
CA ASN A 464 0.63 -8.63 -45.49
C ASN A 464 -0.37 -7.94 -46.45
N PRO A 465 -0.93 -8.67 -47.42
CA PRO A 465 -1.74 -8.11 -48.51
C PRO A 465 -3.12 -7.60 -48.03
N PHE A 466 -3.54 -7.94 -46.80
CA PHE A 466 -4.78 -7.46 -46.18
C PHE A 466 -4.54 -6.32 -45.19
N GLU A 467 -3.29 -5.91 -44.99
CA GLU A 467 -2.88 -4.77 -44.17
C GLU A 467 -3.31 -4.87 -42.67
N ASN A 468 -3.57 -6.09 -42.18
CA ASN A 468 -4.11 -6.32 -40.85
C ASN A 468 -3.23 -7.18 -39.93
N ALA A 469 -2.02 -7.53 -40.40
CA ALA A 469 -1.10 -8.34 -39.61
C ALA A 469 -0.41 -7.52 -38.51
N PHE A 470 -0.30 -8.09 -37.34
CA PHE A 470 0.49 -7.58 -36.21
C PHE A 470 1.06 -8.74 -35.39
N GLN A 471 2.17 -8.51 -34.74
CA GLN A 471 2.85 -9.52 -33.93
C GLN A 471 3.28 -8.99 -32.57
N ALA A 472 3.47 -9.91 -31.62
CA ALA A 472 4.06 -9.61 -30.33
C ALA A 472 5.59 -9.75 -30.41
N ARG A 473 6.31 -8.66 -30.14
CA ARG A 473 7.76 -8.67 -30.04
C ARG A 473 8.21 -8.71 -28.60
N ALA A 474 8.99 -9.74 -28.25
CA ALA A 474 9.60 -9.88 -26.94
C ALA A 474 11.03 -9.31 -26.99
N THR A 475 11.33 -8.39 -26.07
CA THR A 475 12.68 -7.86 -25.85
C THR A 475 13.15 -8.28 -24.46
N THR A 476 14.18 -9.10 -24.39
CA THR A 476 14.83 -9.45 -23.12
C THR A 476 15.56 -8.23 -22.56
N LEU A 477 15.34 -7.95 -21.28
CA LEU A 477 15.96 -6.85 -20.56
C LEU A 477 17.18 -7.41 -19.82
N ALA A 478 18.38 -7.04 -20.26
CA ALA A 478 19.61 -7.65 -19.76
C ALA A 478 20.19 -6.93 -18.55
N THR A 479 19.97 -5.61 -18.45
CA THR A 479 20.52 -4.79 -17.36
C THR A 479 19.47 -3.92 -16.71
N GLU A 480 19.78 -3.39 -15.52
CA GLU A 480 18.90 -2.49 -14.78
C GLU A 480 18.47 -1.27 -15.60
N LYS A 481 19.38 -0.68 -16.38
CA LYS A 481 19.05 0.49 -17.21
C LYS A 481 18.14 0.15 -18.39
N GLU A 482 18.35 -0.99 -19.02
CA GLU A 482 17.46 -1.49 -20.08
C GLU A 482 16.06 -1.81 -19.54
N ALA A 483 15.98 -2.22 -18.27
CA ALA A 483 14.74 -2.59 -17.61
C ALA A 483 13.89 -1.39 -17.16
N ARG A 484 14.43 -0.18 -17.17
CA ARG A 484 13.64 1.03 -16.89
C ARG A 484 12.59 1.23 -17.97
N GLY A 485 11.32 1.19 -17.60
CA GLY A 485 10.22 1.15 -18.58
C GLY A 485 9.03 2.01 -18.22
N HIS A 486 8.29 2.40 -19.29
CA HIS A 486 6.99 3.06 -19.17
C HIS A 486 5.92 2.24 -19.86
N LEU A 487 4.68 2.37 -19.39
CA LEU A 487 3.51 1.93 -20.13
C LEU A 487 3.50 2.60 -21.51
N LYS A 488 3.04 1.88 -22.50
CA LYS A 488 2.87 2.38 -23.86
C LYS A 488 1.59 1.80 -24.45
N LEU A 489 0.57 2.64 -24.49
CA LEU A 489 -0.77 2.22 -24.94
C LEU A 489 -0.77 1.80 -26.41
N GLU A 490 -0.03 2.53 -27.25
CA GLU A 490 0.03 2.31 -28.70
C GLU A 490 0.55 0.91 -29.08
N THR A 491 1.38 0.32 -28.22
CA THR A 491 1.91 -1.05 -28.43
C THR A 491 1.31 -2.05 -27.46
N ALA A 492 0.28 -1.68 -26.68
CA ALA A 492 -0.31 -2.52 -25.62
C ALA A 492 0.77 -3.19 -24.76
N ARG A 493 1.82 -2.43 -24.39
CA ARG A 493 3.02 -2.90 -23.71
C ARG A 493 2.70 -3.63 -22.41
N THR A 494 3.29 -4.80 -22.25
CA THR A 494 3.25 -5.60 -21.04
C THR A 494 4.65 -6.16 -20.73
N TRP A 495 4.80 -6.82 -19.60
CA TRP A 495 6.04 -7.51 -19.24
C TRP A 495 5.76 -8.98 -18.99
N ARG A 496 6.74 -9.81 -19.27
CA ARG A 496 6.71 -11.24 -18.96
C ARG A 496 7.95 -11.59 -18.15
N ILE A 497 7.76 -12.22 -17.03
CA ILE A 497 8.82 -12.78 -16.21
C ILE A 497 8.86 -14.26 -16.51
N ILE A 498 10.03 -14.79 -16.87
CA ILE A 498 10.23 -16.17 -17.30
C ILE A 498 11.37 -16.85 -16.54
N ASN A 499 11.29 -18.16 -16.45
CA ASN A 499 12.42 -19.00 -16.06
C ASN A 499 12.93 -19.72 -17.32
N THR A 500 14.09 -19.31 -17.83
CA THR A 500 14.68 -19.83 -19.08
C THR A 500 15.19 -21.27 -18.97
N SER A 501 15.34 -21.79 -17.74
CA SER A 501 15.82 -23.15 -17.49
C SER A 501 14.69 -24.18 -17.36
N VAL A 502 13.43 -23.75 -17.33
CA VAL A 502 12.25 -24.62 -17.21
C VAL A 502 11.28 -24.36 -18.37
N ASN A 503 11.08 -25.37 -19.20
CA ASN A 503 10.17 -25.28 -20.33
C ASN A 503 8.88 -26.07 -20.08
N ASN A 504 7.78 -25.59 -20.66
CA ASN A 504 6.51 -26.30 -20.73
C ASN A 504 6.48 -27.33 -21.87
N ALA A 505 5.37 -28.05 -22.02
CA ALA A 505 5.24 -29.13 -23.01
C ALA A 505 5.36 -28.69 -24.48
N VAL A 506 5.17 -27.39 -24.76
CA VAL A 506 5.35 -26.84 -26.13
C VAL A 506 6.77 -26.29 -26.37
N GLY A 507 7.67 -26.43 -25.37
CA GLY A 507 9.07 -26.03 -25.48
C GLY A 507 9.33 -24.55 -25.16
N GLU A 508 8.34 -23.82 -24.63
CA GLU A 508 8.48 -22.41 -24.25
C GLU A 508 8.83 -22.28 -22.76
N PRO A 509 9.64 -21.27 -22.38
CA PRO A 509 9.93 -21.00 -20.97
C PRO A 509 8.66 -20.75 -20.16
N VAL A 510 8.57 -21.34 -18.97
CA VAL A 510 7.48 -21.06 -18.05
C VAL A 510 7.56 -19.62 -17.55
N GLY A 511 6.41 -18.97 -17.32
CA GLY A 511 6.41 -17.56 -16.95
C GLY A 511 5.08 -17.04 -16.40
N TYR A 512 5.14 -15.79 -15.98
CA TYR A 512 3.99 -14.96 -15.62
C TYR A 512 4.04 -13.66 -16.40
N LYS A 513 2.88 -13.24 -16.89
CA LYS A 513 2.68 -11.96 -17.58
C LYS A 513 2.21 -10.92 -16.57
N PHE A 514 2.90 -9.80 -16.51
CA PHE A 514 2.49 -8.62 -15.77
C PHE A 514 1.62 -7.73 -16.67
N LEU A 515 0.39 -7.48 -16.23
CA LEU A 515 -0.59 -6.61 -16.89
C LEU A 515 -0.78 -5.36 -16.03
N PRO A 516 -0.28 -4.21 -16.46
CA PRO A 516 -0.52 -2.97 -15.76
C PRO A 516 -1.99 -2.56 -15.86
N GLY A 517 -2.51 -1.97 -14.78
CA GLY A 517 -3.79 -1.27 -14.81
C GLY A 517 -3.67 0.17 -15.34
N GLY A 518 -4.67 1.00 -15.01
CA GLY A 518 -4.59 2.43 -15.22
C GLY A 518 -3.41 3.03 -14.45
N ASN A 519 -2.78 4.08 -15.01
CA ASN A 519 -1.60 4.68 -14.41
C ASN A 519 -1.49 6.17 -14.77
N SER A 520 -0.60 6.88 -14.09
CA SER A 520 -0.32 8.31 -14.29
C SER A 520 1.17 8.58 -14.38
N PHE A 521 1.52 9.61 -15.13
CA PHE A 521 2.86 10.20 -15.09
C PHE A 521 2.91 11.35 -14.09
N PRO A 522 4.05 11.57 -13.40
CA PRO A 522 4.20 12.73 -12.53
C PRO A 522 4.12 14.04 -13.33
N LEU A 523 3.20 14.93 -12.95
CA LEU A 523 2.97 16.21 -13.62
C LEU A 523 3.94 17.31 -13.18
N ALA A 524 4.47 17.21 -11.96
CA ALA A 524 5.46 18.15 -11.47
C ALA A 524 6.79 18.07 -12.25
N SER A 525 7.51 19.20 -12.33
CA SER A 525 8.85 19.26 -12.91
C SER A 525 9.78 18.21 -12.28
N PRO A 526 10.69 17.58 -13.05
CA PRO A 526 11.72 16.70 -12.50
C PRO A 526 12.57 17.36 -11.40
N ASN A 527 12.64 18.68 -11.37
CA ASN A 527 13.38 19.45 -10.36
C ASN A 527 12.56 19.73 -9.09
N ALA A 528 11.27 19.39 -9.03
CA ALA A 528 10.47 19.57 -7.83
C ALA A 528 11.09 18.81 -6.65
N TRP A 529 11.05 19.42 -5.47
CA TRP A 529 11.70 18.86 -4.28
C TRP A 529 11.23 17.45 -3.94
N TRP A 530 9.93 17.19 -4.01
CA TRP A 530 9.39 15.87 -3.73
C TRP A 530 9.86 14.82 -4.76
N ARG A 531 10.06 15.20 -6.04
CA ARG A 531 10.57 14.26 -7.07
C ARG A 531 12.01 13.84 -6.84
N LYS A 532 12.83 14.70 -6.22
CA LYS A 532 14.19 14.33 -5.82
C LYS A 532 14.19 13.28 -4.71
N ARG A 533 13.17 13.32 -3.85
CA ARG A 533 12.95 12.35 -2.76
C ARG A 533 12.31 11.06 -3.26
N ALA A 534 11.48 11.12 -4.32
CA ALA A 534 10.75 10.01 -4.90
C ALA A 534 11.18 9.71 -6.36
N PRO A 535 12.47 9.49 -6.66
CA PRO A 535 12.90 9.26 -8.04
C PRO A 535 12.34 7.97 -8.65
N PHE A 536 11.77 7.08 -7.86
CA PHE A 536 11.09 5.86 -8.33
C PHE A 536 9.90 6.17 -9.25
N VAL A 537 9.27 7.36 -9.16
CA VAL A 537 8.17 7.77 -10.06
C VAL A 537 8.63 8.08 -11.49
N ASN A 538 9.94 8.13 -11.73
CA ASN A 538 10.49 8.46 -13.05
C ASN A 538 10.29 7.35 -14.08
N HIS A 539 10.04 6.12 -13.64
CA HIS A 539 9.69 4.99 -14.51
C HIS A 539 8.57 4.17 -13.86
N HIS A 540 7.68 3.61 -14.68
CA HIS A 540 6.62 2.73 -14.18
C HIS A 540 7.18 1.35 -13.79
N VAL A 541 8.21 0.89 -14.47
CA VAL A 541 8.87 -0.40 -14.19
C VAL A 541 10.35 -0.19 -13.96
N TRP A 542 10.85 -0.88 -12.92
CA TRP A 542 12.26 -1.06 -12.62
C TRP A 542 12.50 -2.54 -12.36
N VAL A 543 13.70 -3.02 -12.65
CA VAL A 543 14.12 -4.37 -12.28
C VAL A 543 15.52 -4.28 -11.68
N THR A 544 15.71 -4.94 -10.56
CA THR A 544 17.03 -5.03 -9.89
C THR A 544 17.36 -6.50 -9.61
N PRO A 545 18.63 -6.88 -9.50
CA PRO A 545 18.95 -8.14 -8.85
C PRO A 545 18.54 -8.05 -7.37
N TYR A 546 18.15 -9.18 -6.79
CA TYR A 546 17.79 -9.23 -5.37
C TYR A 546 18.96 -8.82 -4.46
N ARG A 547 18.64 -7.95 -3.52
CA ARG A 547 19.49 -7.62 -2.39
C ARG A 547 18.64 -7.42 -1.14
N ALA A 548 19.08 -7.98 -0.03
CA ALA A 548 18.33 -7.92 1.23
C ALA A 548 18.23 -6.49 1.81
N ASP A 549 19.17 -5.62 1.45
CA ASP A 549 19.26 -4.22 1.86
C ASP A 549 18.54 -3.24 0.89
N GLU A 550 18.12 -3.69 -0.29
CA GLU A 550 17.33 -2.88 -1.24
C GLU A 550 15.84 -3.19 -1.09
N ARG A 551 15.19 -2.54 -0.12
CA ARG A 551 13.80 -2.85 0.27
C ARG A 551 12.78 -1.81 -0.14
N TYR A 552 13.12 -0.52 -0.09
CA TYR A 552 12.17 0.59 -0.20
C TYR A 552 12.50 1.49 -1.38
N ALA A 553 11.52 1.74 -2.25
CA ALA A 553 11.74 2.41 -3.53
C ALA A 553 12.35 3.83 -3.44
N ALA A 554 12.10 4.54 -2.34
CA ALA A 554 12.68 5.86 -2.04
C ALA A 554 13.88 5.79 -1.06
N GLY A 555 14.39 4.58 -0.75
CA GLY A 555 15.39 4.35 0.29
C GLY A 555 14.79 4.25 1.69
N ASP A 556 15.66 4.04 2.68
CA ASP A 556 15.22 3.79 4.06
C ASP A 556 14.60 5.02 4.74
N TYR A 557 15.06 6.22 4.39
CA TYR A 557 14.72 7.47 5.09
C TYR A 557 14.20 8.56 4.15
N PRO A 558 13.00 8.41 3.56
CA PRO A 558 12.42 9.44 2.70
C PRO A 558 11.99 10.69 3.47
N ASN A 559 11.69 10.57 4.79
CA ASN A 559 11.25 11.67 5.62
C ASN A 559 12.33 12.77 5.68
N GLN A 560 11.98 13.99 5.30
CA GLN A 560 12.87 15.15 5.17
C GLN A 560 14.18 14.89 4.37
N SER A 561 14.24 13.83 3.57
CA SER A 561 15.39 13.49 2.74
C SER A 561 15.69 14.59 1.70
N SER A 562 16.95 14.80 1.38
CA SER A 562 17.35 15.59 0.20
C SER A 562 17.28 14.81 -1.12
N GLY A 563 16.91 13.53 -1.08
CA GLY A 563 16.97 12.59 -2.19
C GLY A 563 18.33 11.92 -2.34
N GLY A 564 18.49 11.16 -3.42
CA GLY A 564 19.77 10.51 -3.75
C GLY A 564 19.87 9.06 -3.24
N ASP A 565 18.76 8.44 -2.89
CA ASP A 565 18.65 7.03 -2.48
C ASP A 565 17.53 6.30 -3.26
N GLY A 566 17.37 5.00 -3.01
CA GLY A 566 16.34 4.16 -3.59
C GLY A 566 16.64 3.71 -5.03
N LEU A 567 15.60 3.31 -5.75
CA LEU A 567 15.68 2.64 -7.06
C LEU A 567 16.55 3.38 -8.09
N ALA A 568 16.42 4.70 -8.17
CA ALA A 568 17.21 5.46 -9.14
C ALA A 568 18.71 5.37 -8.84
N LYS A 569 19.07 5.39 -7.55
CA LYS A 569 20.47 5.29 -7.12
C LYS A 569 21.03 3.90 -7.32
N TRP A 570 20.30 2.88 -6.91
CA TRP A 570 20.74 1.48 -7.02
C TRP A 570 20.96 1.07 -8.46
N THR A 571 20.04 1.45 -9.37
CA THR A 571 20.12 1.09 -10.79
C THR A 571 21.13 1.92 -11.61
N GLU A 572 21.86 2.87 -10.99
CA GLU A 572 23.04 3.49 -11.62
C GLU A 572 24.16 2.48 -11.86
N ALA A 573 24.24 1.45 -11.01
CA ALA A 573 25.23 0.39 -11.11
C ALA A 573 25.08 -0.46 -12.38
N ASP A 574 23.89 -0.45 -13.01
CA ASP A 574 23.59 -1.14 -14.26
C ASP A 574 23.91 -2.65 -14.21
N ARG A 575 23.51 -3.28 -13.12
CA ARG A 575 23.77 -4.71 -12.84
C ARG A 575 22.99 -5.60 -13.80
N PRO A 576 23.48 -6.83 -14.09
CA PRO A 576 22.72 -7.83 -14.84
C PRO A 576 21.42 -8.23 -14.15
N VAL A 577 20.32 -8.37 -14.94
CA VAL A 577 18.99 -8.79 -14.45
C VAL A 577 18.39 -9.91 -15.32
N ALA A 578 19.19 -10.58 -16.14
CA ALA A 578 18.79 -11.76 -16.90
C ALA A 578 19.35 -13.02 -16.22
N ASP A 579 18.52 -14.06 -16.11
CA ASP A 579 18.85 -15.35 -15.50
C ASP A 579 19.45 -15.21 -14.08
N THR A 580 18.86 -14.33 -13.28
CA THR A 580 19.32 -14.02 -11.95
C THR A 580 18.15 -13.91 -10.96
N ASP A 581 18.45 -13.88 -9.67
CA ASP A 581 17.46 -13.59 -8.62
C ASP A 581 17.05 -12.12 -8.74
N ILE A 582 15.82 -11.87 -9.18
CA ILE A 582 15.34 -10.53 -9.56
C ILE A 582 14.19 -10.03 -8.71
N VAL A 583 14.16 -8.73 -8.56
CA VAL A 583 13.01 -7.98 -8.03
C VAL A 583 12.45 -7.09 -9.13
N PHE A 584 11.16 -7.26 -9.41
CA PHE A 584 10.38 -6.41 -10.31
C PHE A 584 9.65 -5.36 -9.47
N TRP A 585 9.89 -4.08 -9.75
CA TRP A 585 9.28 -2.96 -9.07
C TRP A 585 8.30 -2.27 -10.01
N TYR A 586 7.08 -2.08 -9.54
CA TYR A 586 6.06 -1.40 -10.32
C TYR A 586 5.58 -0.14 -9.62
N THR A 587 5.75 1.00 -10.31
CA THR A 587 5.20 2.29 -9.89
C THR A 587 3.93 2.56 -10.69
N PHE A 588 2.84 2.81 -9.98
CA PHE A 588 1.56 3.19 -10.58
C PHE A 588 0.89 4.27 -9.76
N GLY A 589 0.00 5.01 -10.39
CA GLY A 589 -0.61 6.16 -9.73
C GLY A 589 -1.97 6.53 -10.28
N HIS A 590 -2.64 7.39 -9.52
CA HIS A 590 -3.89 8.03 -9.86
C HIS A 590 -3.71 9.55 -9.81
N THR A 591 -4.14 10.24 -10.87
CA THR A 591 -4.24 11.69 -10.86
C THR A 591 -5.64 12.07 -10.44
N HIS A 592 -5.77 12.62 -9.24
CA HIS A 592 -7.04 13.02 -8.67
C HIS A 592 -7.32 14.49 -8.99
N ILE A 593 -8.32 14.73 -9.82
CA ILE A 593 -8.95 16.03 -10.03
C ILE A 593 -10.26 16.01 -9.23
N PRO A 594 -10.30 16.66 -8.06
CA PRO A 594 -11.45 16.59 -7.17
C PRO A 594 -12.73 17.16 -7.80
N ARG A 595 -13.87 16.69 -7.33
CA ARG A 595 -15.20 17.08 -7.78
C ARG A 595 -16.14 17.23 -6.57
N PRO A 596 -17.28 17.94 -6.71
CA PRO A 596 -18.25 18.09 -5.59
C PRO A 596 -18.73 16.77 -5.00
N GLU A 597 -18.80 15.69 -5.81
CA GLU A 597 -19.23 14.35 -5.37
C GLU A 597 -18.21 13.65 -4.45
N ASP A 598 -16.97 14.16 -4.35
CA ASP A 598 -15.95 13.65 -3.43
C ASP A 598 -16.09 14.25 -2.02
N TYR A 599 -17.10 15.09 -1.79
CA TYR A 599 -17.38 15.73 -0.51
C TYR A 599 -18.73 15.23 0.05
N PRO A 600 -18.83 14.98 1.37
CA PRO A 600 -17.80 15.16 2.42
C PRO A 600 -16.80 14.00 2.56
N VAL A 601 -17.11 12.83 2.02
CA VAL A 601 -16.26 11.63 1.98
C VAL A 601 -16.32 11.04 0.56
N MET A 602 -15.17 10.64 0.04
CA MET A 602 -15.02 10.19 -1.35
C MET A 602 -15.60 8.80 -1.57
N PRO A 603 -16.38 8.59 -2.64
CA PRO A 603 -16.57 7.24 -3.17
C PRO A 603 -15.23 6.60 -3.54
N ALA A 604 -15.09 5.30 -3.29
CA ALA A 604 -13.82 4.61 -3.54
C ALA A 604 -13.42 4.64 -5.03
N THR A 605 -12.15 4.94 -5.28
CA THR A 605 -11.47 4.78 -6.58
C THR A 605 -10.57 3.55 -6.52
N TYR A 606 -10.44 2.83 -7.65
CA TYR A 606 -9.74 1.55 -7.73
C TYR A 606 -8.57 1.65 -8.70
N ILE A 607 -7.39 1.21 -8.27
CA ILE A 607 -6.19 1.10 -9.12
C ILE A 607 -5.43 -0.16 -8.75
N GLY A 608 -4.69 -0.73 -9.69
CA GLY A 608 -3.95 -1.96 -9.41
C GLY A 608 -3.29 -2.57 -10.64
N PHE A 609 -2.92 -3.83 -10.53
CA PHE A 609 -2.31 -4.62 -11.60
C PHE A 609 -2.67 -6.10 -11.46
N LEU A 610 -2.43 -6.87 -12.54
CA LEU A 610 -2.73 -8.29 -12.59
C LEU A 610 -1.50 -9.09 -13.06
N LEU A 611 -1.17 -10.16 -12.34
CA LEU A 611 -0.23 -11.19 -12.77
C LEU A 611 -1.02 -12.38 -13.32
N LYS A 612 -0.69 -12.81 -14.54
CA LYS A 612 -1.33 -13.96 -15.21
C LYS A 612 -0.31 -15.02 -15.55
N PRO A 613 -0.60 -16.31 -15.35
CA PRO A 613 0.21 -17.37 -15.90
C PRO A 613 0.42 -17.20 -17.41
N TYR A 614 1.63 -17.41 -17.88
CA TYR A 614 1.98 -17.41 -19.30
C TYR A 614 2.89 -18.59 -19.59
N GLY A 615 2.30 -19.69 -20.02
CA GLY A 615 3.02 -20.96 -20.18
C GLY A 615 3.49 -21.59 -18.86
N PHE A 616 3.04 -21.09 -17.71
CA PHE A 616 3.35 -21.67 -16.40
C PHE A 616 2.61 -23.01 -16.21
N PHE A 617 1.40 -23.11 -16.69
CA PHE A 617 0.59 -24.35 -16.69
C PHE A 617 0.49 -24.90 -18.11
N GLU A 618 0.33 -26.23 -18.23
CA GLU A 618 0.15 -26.91 -19.52
C GLU A 618 -1.22 -26.65 -20.16
N MET A 619 -2.22 -26.33 -19.35
CA MET A 619 -3.58 -26.00 -19.75
C MET A 619 -4.23 -25.09 -18.71
N ASN A 620 -5.48 -24.70 -18.91
CA ASN A 620 -6.25 -23.94 -17.92
C ASN A 620 -6.30 -24.72 -16.58
N PRO A 621 -5.64 -24.25 -15.51
CA PRO A 621 -5.59 -24.99 -14.25
C PRO A 621 -6.94 -25.07 -13.53
N ALA A 622 -7.92 -24.25 -13.96
CA ALA A 622 -9.29 -24.27 -13.42
C ALA A 622 -10.23 -25.23 -14.16
N ASN A 623 -9.73 -26.10 -15.06
CA ASN A 623 -10.53 -27.14 -15.71
C ASN A 623 -10.95 -28.25 -14.75
N ASP A 624 -10.24 -28.43 -13.65
CA ASP A 624 -10.52 -29.42 -12.62
C ASP A 624 -11.64 -29.01 -11.64
N LEU A 625 -12.13 -27.78 -11.75
CA LEU A 625 -13.21 -27.29 -10.91
C LEU A 625 -14.52 -28.06 -11.19
N PRO A 626 -15.29 -28.41 -10.14
CA PRO A 626 -16.58 -29.02 -10.32
C PRO A 626 -17.53 -28.08 -11.08
N PRO A 627 -18.51 -28.63 -11.82
CA PRO A 627 -19.53 -27.82 -12.46
C PRO A 627 -20.26 -26.98 -11.41
N SER A 628 -20.59 -25.74 -11.77
CA SER A 628 -21.35 -24.84 -10.90
C SER A 628 -22.64 -25.51 -10.49
N ALA A 629 -23.00 -25.46 -9.18
CA ALA A 629 -24.12 -26.13 -8.62
C ALA A 629 -25.40 -25.93 -9.44
N SER A 630 -26.09 -27.05 -9.67
CA SER A 630 -27.18 -27.15 -10.60
C SER A 630 -28.41 -26.33 -10.22
N LYS A 631 -29.30 -26.23 -11.18
CA LYS A 631 -30.68 -25.72 -11.30
C LYS A 631 -31.59 -25.74 -10.04
N SER A 632 -31.20 -26.36 -8.91
CA SER A 632 -32.05 -26.46 -7.72
C SER A 632 -32.28 -25.15 -6.95
N CYS A 633 -31.40 -24.16 -7.08
CA CYS A 633 -31.64 -22.84 -6.48
C CYS A 633 -32.61 -21.97 -7.30
N CYS A 634 -32.61 -22.12 -8.64
CA CYS A 634 -33.53 -21.40 -9.52
C CYS A 634 -34.96 -21.98 -9.48
N ASP A 635 -35.08 -23.27 -9.35
CA ASP A 635 -36.41 -23.95 -9.30
C ASP A 635 -37.22 -23.57 -8.04
N LYS A 636 -36.58 -23.26 -6.92
CA LYS A 636 -37.29 -22.78 -5.72
C LYS A 636 -37.79 -21.36 -5.83
N GLN A 637 -37.00 -20.45 -6.46
CA GLN A 637 -37.40 -19.06 -6.62
C GLN A 637 -38.52 -18.87 -7.65
N VAL A 638 -38.56 -19.69 -8.70
CA VAL A 638 -39.64 -19.66 -9.71
C VAL A 638 -40.94 -20.20 -9.13
N ARG A 639 -40.91 -21.24 -8.27
CA ARG A 639 -42.13 -21.77 -7.63
C ARG A 639 -42.75 -20.83 -6.61
N ASP A 640 -41.91 -20.02 -5.91
CA ASP A 640 -42.44 -19.03 -4.97
C ASP A 640 -43.02 -17.80 -5.69
N ALA A 641 -42.59 -17.53 -6.94
CA ALA A 641 -43.16 -16.46 -7.76
C ALA A 641 -44.50 -16.85 -8.42
N ASP A 642 -44.65 -18.14 -8.82
CA ASP A 642 -45.90 -18.65 -9.39
C ASP A 642 -46.98 -18.95 -8.34
N GLY A 643 -46.57 -19.17 -7.07
CA GLY A 643 -47.50 -19.35 -5.96
C GLY A 643 -48.26 -18.09 -5.50
N ALA A 644 -47.83 -16.91 -5.94
CA ALA A 644 -48.49 -15.63 -5.60
C ALA A 644 -49.49 -15.15 -6.65
N ALA A 645 -49.71 -15.90 -7.73
CA ALA A 645 -50.58 -15.50 -8.83
C ALA A 645 -51.98 -16.20 -8.81
N SER A 646 -52.38 -16.82 -7.68
CA SER A 646 -53.72 -17.37 -7.52
C SER A 646 -54.27 -17.03 -6.13
N LEU A 647 -54.74 -15.77 -5.98
CA LEU A 647 -55.90 -15.38 -5.16
C LEU A 647 -56.37 -13.99 -5.59
#